data_3b58c7c5ad07a621d1b48eaaca79596e
#
_entry.id   3b58c7c5ad07a621d1b48eaaca79596e
#
_cell.length_a   1.000
_cell.length_b   1.000
_cell.length_c   1.000
_cell.angle_alpha   90.00
_cell.angle_beta   90.00
_cell.angle_gamma   90.00
#
_symmetry.space_group_name_H-M   'P 1'
#
loop_
_entity.id
_entity.type
_entity.pdbx_description
1 polymer ?
#
loop_
_entity_poly.entity_id
_entity_poly.type
_entity_poly.pdbx_seq_one_letter_code
_entity_poly.pdbx_strand_id
1 'polypeptide(L)'
;MFDISGKKIPTTLPFRAGCTAKTLLFTTTLILIPSLNALAATAAKEDKLVVVAKPGSGQQDDGFVAKNSATATKTDTPLIRTPQSVSVITRQQMQDQGAASVAQALRYTAGVVPEYRGGSNMNDEVIIRGFGYAPRFLDGLSYNSLGGARRGGQIDPWLLERIEVIRGPASVLYGQVNPGGLINMVSKRPTAESIHKVQVGAGNNSLAEAAFDFGGVLDDEGKVLYRLNGLGRTQDDAVNTFKQERFAIAPALTFIPNEDTTFTLLTSYQKEPKAGSRNFLPATGTVFGTAYGHIPYDFNVSDPSFDQSEREQTSVGYALEHYINDTFKFRQNLRYSYNKQDYKYLVFMNLLPDNRTMTRRPQIERQTMAEFAVDNQLQADFWTGQLNHTVLTGLDYKRSRIDSQFFMGTVQTKYNLDWVSPVYGLNIKESDLSLNSSDLTKLDQVGVYLQDQIELDKWNFLLSGRYDWSQLKTLSRKTATQDQQDDHAFTGRAGVLYAFDSGISPYISYSTSFEPSTAKGAPGTGALDPVTARQVELGLKYQIPGSSTLLTTALYDLRQKNISQYDQALAYNVPIGEVQSQGIETQLNSEINDNINLIAAYTYTKGKVRETKTLAELGKMPARTPSHSASLWGMYTFDKGVVDGLSTGVGVRYIGTSWGDAKNSFKVPAVTLYDWMMRYELGQALPAMKGTSLQVNVNNVFNKEYVASCAQMAACFYGSGRVATATVSYAW
;
A
#
# COMPACT_ATOMS: atom_id res chain seq x y z
N MET A 1 -5.65 66.02 23.90
CA MET A 1 -5.42 67.36 23.31
C MET A 1 -5.39 67.10 21.82
N PHE A 2 -6.49 67.33 21.15
CA PHE A 2 -6.83 68.34 20.16
C PHE A 2 -5.80 68.40 19.02
N ASP A 3 -6.10 68.36 17.69
CA ASP A 3 -7.29 68.70 16.88
C ASP A 3 -7.07 68.26 15.44
N ILE A 4 -8.02 67.66 14.78
CA ILE A 4 -9.00 68.17 13.82
C ILE A 4 -8.40 68.95 12.60
N SER A 5 -8.62 68.40 11.40
CA SER A 5 -9.30 68.97 10.23
C SER A 5 -9.06 68.06 9.01
N GLY A 6 -10.01 67.45 8.35
CA GLY A 6 -11.28 67.89 7.85
C GLY A 6 -11.18 68.40 6.41
N LYS A 7 -11.51 67.52 5.41
CA LYS A 7 -12.24 67.93 4.22
C LYS A 7 -12.67 66.77 3.31
N LYS A 8 -13.89 66.72 3.08
CA LYS A 8 -14.93 66.30 2.14
C LYS A 8 -14.53 65.62 0.83
N ILE A 9 -15.31 64.57 0.57
CA ILE A 9 -15.57 63.87 -0.69
C ILE A 9 -16.13 64.85 -1.78
N PRO A 10 -15.87 64.56 -3.07
CA PRO A 10 -17.03 64.33 -3.93
C PRO A 10 -16.94 63.05 -4.80
N THR A 11 -18.09 62.46 -4.91
CA THR A 11 -18.58 61.45 -5.87
C THR A 11 -18.40 61.91 -7.32
N THR A 12 -17.94 60.98 -8.16
CA THR A 12 -18.51 60.65 -9.50
C THR A 12 -17.77 59.49 -10.15
N LEU A 13 -18.56 58.46 -10.51
CA LEU A 13 -18.17 57.42 -11.47
C LEU A 13 -18.04 58.03 -12.89
N PRO A 14 -17.21 57.44 -13.79
CA PRO A 14 -17.87 56.58 -14.76
C PRO A 14 -17.10 55.27 -15.11
N PHE A 15 -17.90 54.27 -15.40
CA PHE A 15 -17.63 53.02 -16.10
C PHE A 15 -16.67 53.19 -17.29
N ARG A 16 -15.66 52.29 -17.42
CA ARG A 16 -15.27 51.72 -18.70
C ARG A 16 -14.79 50.30 -18.53
N ALA A 17 -15.41 49.42 -19.32
CA ALA A 17 -15.21 48.00 -19.44
C ALA A 17 -13.86 47.65 -20.14
N GLY A 18 -13.37 46.45 -19.81
CA GLY A 18 -12.41 45.79 -20.68
C GLY A 18 -11.49 44.85 -19.90
N CYS A 19 -11.97 43.67 -19.50
CA CYS A 19 -11.11 42.52 -19.34
C CYS A 19 -11.94 41.25 -19.58
N THR A 20 -11.65 40.57 -20.65
CA THR A 20 -12.31 39.38 -21.13
C THR A 20 -12.00 38.19 -20.23
N ALA A 21 -12.94 37.83 -19.33
CA ALA A 21 -12.96 36.54 -18.69
C ALA A 21 -13.52 35.52 -19.68
N LYS A 22 -12.72 34.54 -20.08
CA LYS A 22 -13.20 33.34 -20.78
C LYS A 22 -13.90 32.43 -19.77
N THR A 23 -15.18 32.63 -19.60
CA THR A 23 -16.07 31.72 -18.90
C THR A 23 -16.34 30.55 -19.85
N LEU A 24 -15.81 29.36 -19.53
CA LEU A 24 -16.25 28.12 -20.17
C LEU A 24 -17.62 27.75 -19.59
N LEU A 25 -18.68 28.06 -20.30
CA LEU A 25 -20.02 27.51 -20.05
C LEU A 25 -19.99 26.03 -20.46
N PHE A 26 -20.06 25.14 -19.50
CA PHE A 26 -20.52 23.76 -19.75
C PHE A 26 -22.04 23.80 -19.91
N THR A 27 -22.49 23.78 -21.13
CA THR A 27 -23.91 23.52 -21.47
C THR A 27 -24.16 22.04 -21.25
N THR A 28 -24.84 21.69 -20.17
CA THR A 28 -25.46 20.38 -19.95
C THR A 28 -26.58 20.20 -20.97
N THR A 29 -26.29 19.52 -22.06
CA THR A 29 -27.32 19.03 -22.98
C THR A 29 -27.93 17.79 -22.36
N LEU A 30 -29.11 17.93 -21.76
CA LEU A 30 -29.95 16.82 -21.35
C LEU A 30 -30.41 16.10 -22.62
N ILE A 31 -29.83 14.95 -22.92
CA ILE A 31 -30.32 14.07 -24.00
C ILE A 31 -31.54 13.32 -23.45
N LEU A 32 -32.72 13.78 -23.85
CA LEU A 32 -33.95 13.00 -23.72
C LEU A 32 -33.88 11.77 -24.62
N ILE A 33 -33.76 10.62 -24.00
CA ILE A 33 -33.93 9.31 -24.67
C ILE A 33 -35.43 9.05 -24.75
N PRO A 34 -36.02 8.85 -25.95
CA PRO A 34 -37.40 8.49 -26.05
C PRO A 34 -37.63 7.06 -25.54
N SER A 35 -38.62 6.88 -24.68
CA SER A 35 -39.10 5.59 -24.21
C SER A 35 -39.57 4.70 -25.37
N LEU A 36 -38.78 3.69 -25.73
CA LEU A 36 -39.24 2.57 -26.51
C LEU A 36 -40.03 1.63 -25.58
N ASN A 37 -41.33 1.61 -25.74
CA ASN A 37 -42.20 0.54 -25.24
C ASN A 37 -41.81 -0.74 -25.93
N ALA A 38 -41.00 -1.60 -25.30
CA ALA A 38 -40.82 -2.97 -25.76
C ALA A 38 -41.98 -3.82 -25.28
N LEU A 39 -42.71 -4.40 -26.24
CA LEU A 39 -43.70 -5.47 -26.01
C LEU A 39 -43.02 -6.56 -25.16
N ALA A 40 -43.60 -6.86 -24.02
CA ALA A 40 -43.26 -8.04 -23.25
C ALA A 40 -43.68 -9.32 -24.01
N ALA A 41 -42.75 -9.92 -24.70
CA ALA A 41 -42.84 -11.31 -25.06
C ALA A 41 -42.43 -12.12 -23.82
N THR A 42 -43.36 -12.87 -23.25
CA THR A 42 -43.10 -13.90 -22.24
C THR A 42 -42.27 -15.01 -22.91
N ALA A 43 -40.95 -14.84 -22.91
CA ALA A 43 -40.02 -15.92 -23.21
C ALA A 43 -39.88 -16.77 -21.94
N ALA A 44 -40.14 -18.07 -22.07
CA ALA A 44 -39.82 -19.05 -21.04
C ALA A 44 -38.36 -18.89 -20.65
N LYS A 45 -38.10 -18.76 -19.33
CA LYS A 45 -36.76 -18.79 -18.78
C LYS A 45 -36.21 -20.19 -19.06
N GLU A 46 -35.43 -20.34 -20.10
CA GLU A 46 -34.47 -21.42 -20.17
C GLU A 46 -33.45 -21.18 -19.10
N ASP A 47 -33.36 -22.05 -18.09
CA ASP A 47 -32.26 -22.08 -17.15
C ASP A 47 -30.98 -22.37 -17.95
N LYS A 48 -30.29 -21.30 -18.36
CA LYS A 48 -28.96 -21.42 -18.96
C LYS A 48 -28.03 -21.95 -17.85
N LEU A 49 -27.50 -23.16 -18.10
CA LEU A 49 -26.47 -23.75 -17.24
C LEU A 49 -25.24 -22.85 -17.34
N VAL A 50 -25.06 -21.97 -16.38
CA VAL A 50 -23.81 -21.21 -16.27
C VAL A 50 -22.76 -22.14 -15.68
N VAL A 51 -21.73 -22.45 -16.46
CA VAL A 51 -20.57 -23.22 -15.97
C VAL A 51 -19.89 -22.37 -14.93
N VAL A 52 -20.15 -22.62 -13.66
CA VAL A 52 -19.45 -21.99 -12.55
C VAL A 52 -18.16 -22.76 -12.38
N ALA A 53 -17.01 -22.12 -12.70
CA ALA A 53 -15.70 -22.69 -12.38
C ALA A 53 -15.64 -23.05 -10.88
N LYS A 54 -14.98 -24.18 -10.57
CA LYS A 54 -14.71 -24.51 -9.16
C LYS A 54 -14.09 -23.28 -8.48
N PRO A 55 -14.47 -22.90 -7.23
CA PRO A 55 -13.97 -21.69 -6.58
C PRO A 55 -12.44 -21.71 -6.56
N GLY A 56 -11.84 -20.88 -7.36
CA GLY A 56 -10.39 -20.66 -7.36
C GLY A 56 -10.01 -19.56 -6.35
N SER A 57 -8.72 -19.30 -6.17
CA SER A 57 -8.14 -18.32 -5.23
C SER A 57 -8.55 -16.83 -5.46
N GLY A 58 -9.60 -16.61 -6.25
CA GLY A 58 -10.15 -15.28 -6.58
C GLY A 58 -11.55 -15.01 -6.03
N GLN A 59 -12.00 -15.75 -4.99
CA GLN A 59 -13.33 -15.58 -4.42
C GLN A 59 -13.52 -14.14 -3.91
N GLN A 60 -14.62 -13.52 -4.32
CA GLN A 60 -15.04 -12.21 -3.83
C GLN A 60 -15.48 -12.35 -2.38
N ASP A 61 -14.83 -11.60 -1.49
CA ASP A 61 -15.27 -11.50 -0.09
C ASP A 61 -16.33 -10.40 -0.01
N ASP A 62 -17.58 -10.78 0.23
CA ASP A 62 -18.65 -9.83 0.55
C ASP A 62 -18.58 -9.50 2.04
N GLY A 63 -18.46 -8.20 2.38
CA GLY A 63 -18.44 -7.71 3.77
C GLY A 63 -17.06 -7.37 4.32
N PHE A 64 -16.95 -7.36 5.65
CA PHE A 64 -15.77 -6.91 6.41
C PHE A 64 -14.83 -8.04 6.85
N VAL A 65 -15.27 -9.28 6.82
CA VAL A 65 -14.52 -10.43 7.34
C VAL A 65 -14.25 -11.44 6.25
N ALA A 66 -13.00 -11.51 5.81
CA ALA A 66 -12.55 -12.57 4.93
C ALA A 66 -12.39 -13.89 5.70
N LYS A 67 -12.80 -14.98 5.09
CA LYS A 67 -12.71 -16.34 5.68
C LYS A 67 -11.41 -17.03 5.29
N ASN A 68 -10.93 -16.81 4.06
CA ASN A 68 -9.80 -17.49 3.47
C ASN A 68 -8.75 -16.50 2.97
N SER A 69 -7.50 -16.94 2.89
CA SER A 69 -6.42 -16.23 2.22
C SER A 69 -5.47 -17.22 1.57
N ALA A 70 -5.24 -17.04 0.27
CA ALA A 70 -4.22 -17.80 -0.44
C ALA A 70 -2.80 -17.26 -0.22
N THR A 71 -2.63 -16.06 0.32
CA THR A 71 -1.30 -15.44 0.44
C THR A 71 -0.40 -16.17 1.44
N ALA A 72 -0.95 -16.67 2.56
CA ALA A 72 -0.12 -17.32 3.59
C ALA A 72 0.42 -18.70 3.19
N THR A 73 -0.31 -19.42 2.33
CA THR A 73 -0.03 -20.83 2.01
C THR A 73 0.07 -21.09 0.51
N LYS A 74 -0.29 -20.14 -0.34
CA LYS A 74 -0.51 -20.30 -1.79
C LYS A 74 -1.56 -21.37 -2.13
N THR A 75 -2.39 -21.74 -1.14
CA THR A 75 -3.54 -22.64 -1.26
C THR A 75 -4.75 -21.96 -0.64
N ASP A 76 -5.95 -22.42 -0.94
CA ASP A 76 -7.19 -21.86 -0.40
C ASP A 76 -7.42 -22.38 1.03
N THR A 77 -6.66 -21.83 1.99
CA THR A 77 -6.67 -22.26 3.39
C THR A 77 -7.47 -21.28 4.25
N PRO A 78 -8.41 -21.77 5.09
CA PRO A 78 -9.11 -20.93 6.05
C PRO A 78 -8.15 -20.19 6.98
N LEU A 79 -8.42 -18.89 7.21
CA LEU A 79 -7.58 -18.06 8.09
C LEU A 79 -7.48 -18.65 9.50
N ILE A 80 -8.57 -19.27 10.01
CA ILE A 80 -8.62 -19.87 11.33
C ILE A 80 -7.68 -21.10 11.47
N ARG A 81 -7.32 -21.76 10.36
CA ARG A 81 -6.43 -22.94 10.32
C ARG A 81 -5.00 -22.61 9.90
N THR A 82 -4.70 -21.36 9.62
CA THR A 82 -3.37 -20.91 9.17
C THR A 82 -2.50 -20.54 10.37
N PRO A 83 -1.37 -21.23 10.68
CA PRO A 83 -0.51 -20.92 11.84
C PRO A 83 0.43 -19.75 11.56
N GLN A 84 -0.12 -18.60 11.16
CA GLN A 84 0.57 -17.37 10.87
C GLN A 84 -0.36 -16.16 11.01
N SER A 85 0.18 -15.00 11.36
CA SER A 85 -0.53 -13.73 11.39
C SER A 85 -0.79 -13.21 9.99
N VAL A 86 -2.06 -13.19 9.59
CA VAL A 86 -2.53 -12.66 8.29
C VAL A 86 -3.67 -11.69 8.55
N SER A 87 -3.67 -10.58 7.85
CA SER A 87 -4.80 -9.65 7.80
C SER A 87 -5.27 -9.50 6.37
N VAL A 88 -6.58 -9.52 6.16
CA VAL A 88 -7.22 -9.26 4.86
C VAL A 88 -8.06 -8.01 5.01
N ILE A 89 -7.83 -7.06 4.13
CA ILE A 89 -8.58 -5.82 4.00
C ILE A 89 -9.45 -5.96 2.75
N THR A 90 -10.76 -6.10 2.95
CA THR A 90 -11.70 -6.34 1.87
C THR A 90 -11.96 -5.08 1.04
N ARG A 91 -12.53 -5.25 -0.15
CA ARG A 91 -12.96 -4.14 -1.00
C ARG A 91 -13.95 -3.22 -0.27
N GLN A 92 -14.92 -3.80 0.44
CA GLN A 92 -15.92 -3.07 1.21
C GLN A 92 -15.24 -2.19 2.27
N GLN A 93 -14.29 -2.76 3.03
CA GLN A 93 -13.53 -2.02 4.03
C GLN A 93 -12.75 -0.85 3.41
N MET A 94 -12.07 -1.05 2.28
CA MET A 94 -11.33 0.01 1.58
C MET A 94 -12.25 1.16 1.14
N GLN A 95 -13.42 0.84 0.61
CA GLN A 95 -14.42 1.81 0.15
C GLN A 95 -15.01 2.59 1.31
N ASP A 96 -15.46 1.92 2.37
CA ASP A 96 -16.08 2.56 3.54
C ASP A 96 -15.10 3.46 4.31
N GLN A 97 -13.82 3.10 4.35
CA GLN A 97 -12.78 3.93 4.95
C GLN A 97 -12.27 5.04 4.02
N GLY A 98 -12.73 5.09 2.77
CA GLY A 98 -12.32 6.10 1.78
C GLY A 98 -10.83 6.04 1.47
N ALA A 99 -10.28 4.84 1.31
CA ALA A 99 -8.85 4.64 1.05
C ALA A 99 -8.50 4.99 -0.40
N ALA A 100 -7.62 5.97 -0.60
CA ALA A 100 -7.10 6.40 -1.90
C ALA A 100 -5.71 5.84 -2.23
N SER A 101 -5.11 5.07 -1.31
CA SER A 101 -3.86 4.35 -1.51
C SER A 101 -3.82 3.06 -0.68
N VAL A 102 -2.91 2.14 -1.03
CA VAL A 102 -2.71 0.90 -0.26
C VAL A 102 -2.29 1.20 1.18
N ALA A 103 -1.43 2.20 1.39
CA ALA A 103 -1.06 2.62 2.74
C ALA A 103 -2.28 3.08 3.55
N GLN A 104 -3.19 3.85 2.94
CA GLN A 104 -4.40 4.31 3.63
C GLN A 104 -5.34 3.15 3.99
N ALA A 105 -5.48 2.15 3.13
CA ALA A 105 -6.27 0.95 3.40
C ALA A 105 -5.78 0.17 4.63
N LEU A 106 -4.51 0.31 5.00
CA LEU A 106 -3.88 -0.39 6.12
C LEU A 106 -3.97 0.35 7.47
N ARG A 107 -4.68 1.48 7.56
CA ARG A 107 -4.77 2.32 8.77
C ARG A 107 -5.33 1.62 10.00
N TYR A 108 -6.16 0.61 9.81
CA TYR A 108 -6.82 -0.16 10.88
C TYR A 108 -6.27 -1.58 11.03
N THR A 109 -5.02 -1.80 10.58
CA THR A 109 -4.37 -3.13 10.59
C THR A 109 -3.31 -3.22 11.70
N ALA A 110 -3.37 -4.26 12.51
CA ALA A 110 -2.40 -4.51 13.57
C ALA A 110 -1.01 -4.80 13.00
N GLY A 111 0.05 -4.37 13.71
CA GLY A 111 1.45 -4.61 13.34
C GLY A 111 1.98 -3.74 12.20
N VAL A 112 1.16 -2.79 11.71
CA VAL A 112 1.47 -1.98 10.53
C VAL A 112 1.53 -0.50 10.87
N VAL A 113 2.54 0.22 10.37
CA VAL A 113 2.64 1.69 10.39
C VAL A 113 2.59 2.16 8.93
N PRO A 114 1.40 2.50 8.42
CA PRO A 114 1.20 2.63 6.98
C PRO A 114 1.62 4.00 6.41
N GLU A 115 1.47 5.07 7.16
CA GLU A 115 1.66 6.44 6.69
C GLU A 115 2.74 7.19 7.48
N TYR A 116 3.87 6.51 7.74
CA TYR A 116 4.94 7.13 8.53
C TYR A 116 5.60 8.35 7.84
N ARG A 117 5.34 8.58 6.56
CA ARG A 117 5.73 9.80 5.84
C ARG A 117 4.57 10.77 5.62
N GLY A 118 3.40 10.51 6.20
CA GLY A 118 2.21 11.35 6.04
C GLY A 118 1.87 11.64 4.58
N GLY A 119 1.67 12.92 4.25
CA GLY A 119 1.37 13.36 2.88
C GLY A 119 2.48 13.09 1.86
N SER A 120 3.74 12.90 2.31
CA SER A 120 4.89 12.59 1.44
C SER A 120 5.05 11.09 1.14
N ASN A 121 4.03 10.26 1.39
CA ASN A 121 4.07 8.81 1.15
C ASN A 121 3.67 8.43 -0.29
N MET A 122 4.36 8.97 -1.27
CA MET A 122 4.05 8.81 -2.69
C MET A 122 4.34 7.39 -3.26
N ASN A 123 4.88 6.47 -2.49
CA ASN A 123 5.23 5.11 -2.93
C ASN A 123 4.60 4.01 -2.06
N ASP A 124 3.60 4.30 -1.23
CA ASP A 124 3.02 3.35 -0.26
C ASP A 124 4.09 2.65 0.59
N GLU A 125 5.03 3.43 1.10
CA GLU A 125 6.06 2.92 1.99
C GLU A 125 5.45 2.58 3.35
N VAL A 126 5.56 1.33 3.76
CA VAL A 126 4.93 0.77 4.97
C VAL A 126 5.98 0.13 5.87
N ILE A 127 5.79 0.27 7.19
CA ILE A 127 6.58 -0.45 8.21
C ILE A 127 5.73 -1.58 8.79
N ILE A 128 6.25 -2.81 8.83
CA ILE A 128 5.61 -3.96 9.49
C ILE A 128 6.53 -4.48 10.58
N ARG A 129 6.02 -4.65 11.82
CA ARG A 129 6.79 -5.14 12.99
C ARG A 129 8.10 -4.37 13.25
N GLY A 130 8.12 -3.07 12.91
CA GLY A 130 9.31 -2.22 13.06
C GLY A 130 10.29 -2.24 11.90
N PHE A 131 10.05 -3.05 10.86
CA PHE A 131 10.88 -3.11 9.66
C PHE A 131 10.23 -2.36 8.51
N GLY A 132 10.96 -1.37 7.97
CA GLY A 132 10.47 -0.50 6.90
C GLY A 132 10.55 -1.11 5.51
N TYR A 133 9.82 -0.51 4.57
CA TYR A 133 9.82 -0.90 3.15
C TYR A 133 9.31 -2.32 2.90
N ALA A 134 8.18 -2.69 3.53
CA ALA A 134 7.52 -3.95 3.25
C ALA A 134 7.34 -4.16 1.74
N PRO A 135 7.83 -5.27 1.16
CA PRO A 135 7.72 -5.53 -0.28
C PRO A 135 6.26 -5.76 -0.67
N ARG A 136 5.95 -5.36 -1.90
CA ARG A 136 4.62 -5.49 -2.47
C ARG A 136 4.59 -6.60 -3.50
N PHE A 137 3.50 -7.33 -3.46
CA PHE A 137 3.15 -8.36 -4.42
C PHE A 137 1.81 -7.99 -5.07
N LEU A 138 1.62 -8.42 -6.30
CA LEU A 138 0.36 -8.30 -7.00
C LEU A 138 -0.03 -9.68 -7.51
N ASP A 139 -1.18 -10.18 -7.07
CA ASP A 139 -1.69 -11.53 -7.36
C ASP A 139 -0.67 -12.64 -7.04
N GLY A 140 0.05 -12.49 -5.91
CA GLY A 140 1.03 -13.45 -5.43
C GLY A 140 2.41 -13.37 -6.08
N LEU A 141 2.61 -12.52 -7.08
CA LEU A 141 3.89 -12.28 -7.73
C LEU A 141 4.54 -10.97 -7.27
N SER A 142 5.86 -10.95 -7.16
CA SER A 142 6.64 -9.74 -6.87
C SER A 142 6.24 -8.59 -7.79
N TYR A 143 6.09 -7.39 -7.22
CA TYR A 143 5.68 -6.21 -7.98
C TYR A 143 6.57 -5.01 -7.66
N ASN A 144 7.48 -4.68 -8.59
CA ASN A 144 8.39 -3.55 -8.49
C ASN A 144 9.12 -3.47 -7.13
N SER A 145 9.62 -4.61 -6.62
CA SER A 145 10.12 -4.74 -5.24
C SER A 145 11.65 -4.68 -5.11
N LEU A 146 12.41 -4.72 -6.20
CA LEU A 146 13.87 -4.64 -6.14
C LEU A 146 14.32 -3.28 -5.56
N GLY A 147 15.21 -3.31 -4.57
CA GLY A 147 15.68 -2.11 -3.87
C GLY A 147 14.71 -1.57 -2.82
N GLY A 148 13.78 -2.41 -2.37
CA GLY A 148 12.73 -2.07 -1.42
C GLY A 148 11.58 -1.28 -2.06
N ALA A 149 10.54 -1.00 -1.29
CA ALA A 149 9.35 -0.27 -1.75
C ALA A 149 9.58 1.22 -2.08
N ARG A 150 10.81 1.71 -1.95
CA ARG A 150 11.15 3.15 -2.13
C ARG A 150 10.78 3.71 -3.49
N ARG A 151 10.71 2.89 -4.52
CA ARG A 151 10.62 3.33 -5.93
C ARG A 151 9.57 2.58 -6.73
N GLY A 152 8.74 1.76 -6.07
CA GLY A 152 7.79 0.88 -6.74
C GLY A 152 6.47 1.53 -7.16
N GLY A 153 6.25 2.82 -6.86
CA GLY A 153 4.99 3.50 -7.16
C GLY A 153 3.81 3.07 -6.27
N GLN A 154 2.62 3.53 -6.59
CA GLN A 154 1.37 3.16 -5.93
C GLN A 154 0.48 2.38 -6.91
N ILE A 155 -0.37 1.50 -6.39
CA ILE A 155 -1.54 0.98 -7.11
C ILE A 155 -2.78 1.57 -6.44
N ASP A 156 -3.72 2.06 -7.25
CA ASP A 156 -4.96 2.59 -6.70
C ASP A 156 -5.85 1.46 -6.16
N PRO A 157 -6.37 1.55 -4.92
CA PRO A 157 -7.26 0.55 -4.34
C PRO A 157 -8.52 0.28 -5.17
N TRP A 158 -8.96 1.22 -6.01
CA TRP A 158 -10.07 1.00 -6.94
C TRP A 158 -9.85 -0.17 -7.90
N LEU A 159 -8.59 -0.46 -8.25
CA LEU A 159 -8.22 -1.57 -9.13
C LEU A 159 -8.16 -2.92 -8.40
N LEU A 160 -8.26 -2.90 -7.05
CA LEU A 160 -8.04 -4.07 -6.21
C LEU A 160 -9.36 -4.63 -5.67
N GLU A 161 -9.39 -5.95 -5.52
CA GLU A 161 -10.44 -6.68 -4.83
C GLU A 161 -10.19 -6.69 -3.33
N ARG A 162 -8.93 -6.90 -2.90
CA ARG A 162 -8.52 -6.91 -1.51
C ARG A 162 -7.03 -6.68 -1.36
N ILE A 163 -6.61 -6.39 -0.15
CA ILE A 163 -5.20 -6.30 0.23
C ILE A 163 -4.97 -7.30 1.36
N GLU A 164 -3.91 -8.09 1.26
CA GLU A 164 -3.54 -9.08 2.25
C GLU A 164 -2.17 -8.75 2.83
N VAL A 165 -2.04 -8.81 4.15
CA VAL A 165 -0.79 -8.54 4.87
C VAL A 165 -0.36 -9.79 5.60
N ILE A 166 0.80 -10.33 5.23
CA ILE A 166 1.49 -11.35 6.02
C ILE A 166 2.48 -10.64 6.92
N ARG A 167 2.43 -10.95 8.22
CA ARG A 167 3.37 -10.42 9.21
C ARG A 167 4.42 -11.45 9.58
N GLY A 168 5.69 -11.00 9.62
CA GLY A 168 6.85 -11.85 9.82
C GLY A 168 7.39 -12.49 8.54
N PRO A 169 8.47 -13.29 8.64
CA PRO A 169 9.16 -13.90 7.52
C PRO A 169 8.25 -14.75 6.63
N ALA A 170 8.24 -14.48 5.32
CA ALA A 170 7.44 -15.20 4.33
C ALA A 170 8.26 -15.69 3.12
N SER A 171 9.58 -15.69 3.21
CA SER A 171 10.47 -16.04 2.09
C SER A 171 10.27 -17.44 1.57
N VAL A 172 9.81 -18.36 2.42
CA VAL A 172 9.59 -19.78 2.03
C VAL A 172 8.64 -19.96 0.84
N LEU A 173 7.73 -19.03 0.59
CA LEU A 173 6.82 -19.07 -0.56
C LEU A 173 7.07 -17.95 -1.58
N TYR A 174 7.72 -16.87 -1.16
CA TYR A 174 7.83 -15.64 -1.95
C TYR A 174 9.27 -15.25 -2.31
N GLY A 175 10.25 -16.06 -1.86
CA GLY A 175 11.67 -15.78 -2.08
C GLY A 175 12.13 -14.54 -1.32
N GLN A 176 12.60 -13.54 -2.02
CA GLN A 176 13.10 -12.30 -1.43
C GLN A 176 11.99 -11.52 -0.73
N VAL A 177 11.94 -11.54 0.60
CA VAL A 177 10.96 -10.84 1.44
C VAL A 177 11.62 -10.21 2.65
N ASN A 178 11.21 -8.96 2.94
CA ASN A 178 11.60 -8.25 4.15
C ASN A 178 11.16 -9.02 5.42
N PRO A 179 11.97 -9.04 6.47
CA PRO A 179 11.65 -9.74 7.71
C PRO A 179 10.32 -9.38 8.35
N GLY A 180 9.90 -8.13 8.26
CA GLY A 180 8.63 -7.67 8.83
C GLY A 180 7.41 -8.33 8.22
N GLY A 181 7.50 -8.72 6.95
CA GLY A 181 6.40 -9.31 6.19
C GLY A 181 6.27 -8.75 4.79
N LEU A 182 5.12 -8.96 4.18
CA LEU A 182 4.77 -8.49 2.83
C LEU A 182 3.32 -8.00 2.74
N ILE A 183 3.07 -7.23 1.69
CA ILE A 183 1.73 -6.78 1.30
C ILE A 183 1.41 -7.39 -0.07
N ASN A 184 0.38 -8.22 -0.15
CA ASN A 184 -0.13 -8.76 -1.41
C ASN A 184 -1.42 -8.02 -1.80
N MET A 185 -1.41 -7.42 -2.96
CA MET A 185 -2.55 -6.76 -3.58
C MET A 185 -3.21 -7.76 -4.52
N VAL A 186 -4.51 -7.92 -4.43
CA VAL A 186 -5.29 -8.83 -5.27
C VAL A 186 -6.11 -8.02 -6.26
N SER A 187 -5.90 -8.22 -7.54
CA SER A 187 -6.61 -7.53 -8.64
C SER A 187 -8.07 -7.94 -8.68
N LYS A 188 -8.95 -7.02 -9.09
CA LYS A 188 -10.33 -7.36 -9.48
C LYS A 188 -10.30 -8.33 -10.65
N ARG A 189 -11.08 -9.41 -10.55
CA ARG A 189 -11.18 -10.46 -11.58
C ARG A 189 -12.56 -10.48 -12.21
N PRO A 190 -12.68 -10.97 -13.46
CA PRO A 190 -13.96 -11.26 -14.08
C PRO A 190 -14.78 -12.25 -13.25
N THR A 191 -16.07 -12.01 -13.15
CA THR A 191 -17.07 -12.90 -12.53
C THR A 191 -18.24 -13.12 -13.47
N ALA A 192 -19.01 -14.17 -13.25
CA ALA A 192 -20.24 -14.42 -14.02
C ALA A 192 -21.35 -13.42 -13.67
N GLU A 193 -21.26 -12.79 -12.50
CA GLU A 193 -22.19 -11.75 -12.08
C GLU A 193 -21.97 -10.48 -12.91
N SER A 194 -23.09 -9.90 -13.39
CA SER A 194 -23.08 -8.64 -14.14
C SER A 194 -22.77 -7.47 -13.22
N ILE A 195 -21.74 -6.73 -13.54
CA ILE A 195 -21.28 -5.57 -12.77
C ILE A 195 -21.31 -4.35 -13.68
N HIS A 196 -22.13 -3.38 -13.32
CA HIS A 196 -22.20 -2.08 -13.99
C HIS A 196 -22.21 -0.99 -12.92
N LYS A 197 -21.07 -0.38 -12.66
CA LYS A 197 -20.92 0.68 -11.64
C LYS A 197 -20.17 1.87 -12.22
N VAL A 198 -20.71 3.06 -11.99
CA VAL A 198 -20.03 4.33 -12.23
C VAL A 198 -20.02 5.15 -10.94
N GLN A 199 -19.00 5.98 -10.77
CA GLN A 199 -18.84 6.81 -9.58
C GLN A 199 -18.25 8.15 -10.00
N VAL A 200 -18.75 9.24 -9.37
CA VAL A 200 -18.14 10.57 -9.42
C VAL A 200 -17.95 11.07 -8.00
N GLY A 201 -16.88 11.80 -7.78
CA GLY A 201 -16.54 12.31 -6.45
C GLY A 201 -15.92 13.70 -6.50
N ALA A 202 -16.12 14.44 -5.43
CA ALA A 202 -15.50 15.73 -5.17
C ALA A 202 -15.12 15.85 -3.70
N GLY A 203 -14.18 16.75 -3.38
CA GLY A 203 -13.77 16.92 -1.99
C GLY A 203 -12.98 18.20 -1.75
N ASN A 204 -12.49 18.33 -0.51
CA ASN A 204 -11.53 19.39 -0.22
C ASN A 204 -10.22 19.17 -0.99
N ASN A 205 -9.30 20.14 -0.93
CA ASN A 205 -8.04 20.12 -1.69
C ASN A 205 -8.28 19.95 -3.20
N SER A 206 -9.33 20.61 -3.73
CA SER A 206 -9.71 20.56 -5.15
C SER A 206 -9.86 19.14 -5.71
N LEU A 207 -10.22 18.15 -4.85
CA LEU A 207 -10.39 16.77 -5.28
C LEU A 207 -11.57 16.65 -6.24
N ALA A 208 -11.30 16.02 -7.39
CA ALA A 208 -12.30 15.56 -8.34
C ALA A 208 -11.93 14.16 -8.84
N GLU A 209 -12.92 13.27 -8.88
CA GLU A 209 -12.75 11.87 -9.27
C GLU A 209 -13.89 11.41 -10.16
N ALA A 210 -13.58 10.56 -11.14
CA ALA A 210 -14.54 9.76 -11.85
C ALA A 210 -13.99 8.33 -11.98
N ALA A 211 -14.84 7.33 -11.75
CA ALA A 211 -14.44 5.93 -11.77
C ALA A 211 -15.56 5.06 -12.37
N PHE A 212 -15.17 3.89 -12.89
CA PHE A 212 -16.11 2.91 -13.41
C PHE A 212 -15.63 1.49 -13.15
N ASP A 213 -16.57 0.56 -13.12
CA ASP A 213 -16.33 -0.87 -12.93
C ASP A 213 -17.41 -1.67 -13.68
N PHE A 214 -17.04 -2.34 -14.75
CA PHE A 214 -17.90 -3.13 -15.61
C PHE A 214 -17.41 -4.57 -15.68
N GLY A 215 -18.32 -5.53 -15.63
CA GLY A 215 -17.97 -6.94 -15.70
C GLY A 215 -19.18 -7.82 -16.00
N GLY A 216 -18.93 -9.05 -16.35
CA GLY A 216 -19.95 -10.06 -16.64
C GLY A 216 -19.51 -11.06 -17.69
N VAL A 217 -20.48 -11.74 -18.25
CA VAL A 217 -20.32 -12.78 -19.29
C VAL A 217 -20.32 -12.12 -20.66
N LEU A 218 -19.40 -12.55 -21.55
CA LEU A 218 -19.30 -12.06 -22.94
C LEU A 218 -19.95 -13.00 -23.96
N ASP A 219 -20.09 -14.29 -23.65
CA ASP A 219 -20.60 -15.31 -24.56
C ASP A 219 -21.85 -15.99 -23.98
N ASP A 220 -22.61 -16.62 -24.83
CA ASP A 220 -23.86 -17.32 -24.43
C ASP A 220 -23.62 -18.57 -23.57
N GLU A 221 -22.41 -19.13 -23.63
CA GLU A 221 -22.04 -20.34 -22.90
C GLU A 221 -21.48 -20.05 -21.49
N GLY A 222 -21.22 -18.78 -21.14
CA GLY A 222 -20.64 -18.40 -19.89
C GLY A 222 -19.14 -18.73 -19.73
N LYS A 223 -18.47 -19.00 -20.85
CA LYS A 223 -17.06 -19.41 -20.88
C LYS A 223 -16.08 -18.25 -20.97
N VAL A 224 -16.55 -17.08 -21.41
CA VAL A 224 -15.74 -15.88 -21.54
C VAL A 224 -16.30 -14.79 -20.65
N LEU A 225 -15.53 -14.42 -19.62
CA LEU A 225 -15.89 -13.37 -18.66
C LEU A 225 -14.98 -12.17 -18.85
N TYR A 226 -15.49 -10.96 -18.59
CA TYR A 226 -14.69 -9.76 -18.63
C TYR A 226 -14.82 -8.93 -17.35
N ARG A 227 -13.80 -8.15 -17.05
CA ARG A 227 -13.85 -7.05 -16.09
C ARG A 227 -13.06 -5.88 -16.66
N LEU A 228 -13.67 -4.71 -16.62
CA LEU A 228 -13.03 -3.46 -17.02
C LEU A 228 -13.28 -2.43 -15.95
N ASN A 229 -12.24 -2.01 -15.24
CA ASN A 229 -12.36 -0.99 -14.22
C ASN A 229 -11.30 0.09 -14.42
N GLY A 230 -11.59 1.30 -13.97
CA GLY A 230 -10.68 2.43 -14.12
C GLY A 230 -11.15 3.66 -13.37
N LEU A 231 -10.24 4.61 -13.24
CA LEU A 231 -10.49 5.89 -12.59
C LEU A 231 -9.63 7.01 -13.16
N GLY A 232 -10.14 8.23 -13.04
CA GLY A 232 -9.36 9.46 -13.14
C GLY A 232 -9.53 10.28 -11.88
N ARG A 233 -8.45 10.76 -11.26
CA ARG A 233 -8.45 11.58 -10.05
C ARG A 233 -7.49 12.72 -10.15
N THR A 234 -7.88 13.89 -9.66
CA THR A 234 -7.01 15.05 -9.43
C THR A 234 -7.28 15.62 -8.06
N GLN A 235 -6.23 16.06 -7.36
CA GLN A 235 -6.33 16.78 -6.08
C GLN A 235 -5.07 17.60 -5.83
N ASP A 236 -5.21 18.64 -5.01
CA ASP A 236 -4.05 19.33 -4.45
C ASP A 236 -3.40 18.48 -3.36
N ASP A 237 -2.07 18.50 -3.26
CA ASP A 237 -1.33 17.81 -2.21
C ASP A 237 -1.47 18.54 -0.88
N ALA A 238 -1.19 17.86 0.23
CA ALA A 238 -1.08 18.51 1.54
C ALA A 238 0.06 19.55 1.60
N VAL A 239 1.05 19.44 0.74
CA VAL A 239 2.14 20.41 0.59
C VAL A 239 1.77 21.40 -0.51
N ASN A 240 1.79 22.68 -0.17
CA ASN A 240 1.43 23.77 -1.10
C ASN A 240 2.18 23.64 -2.43
N THR A 241 1.48 23.98 -3.52
CA THR A 241 1.98 23.98 -4.92
C THR A 241 2.16 22.61 -5.56
N PHE A 242 2.10 21.51 -4.80
CA PHE A 242 2.05 20.17 -5.36
C PHE A 242 0.62 19.72 -5.69
N LYS A 243 0.52 18.85 -6.67
CA LYS A 243 -0.72 18.18 -7.08
C LYS A 243 -0.52 16.69 -7.20
N GLN A 244 -1.61 15.96 -7.12
CA GLN A 244 -1.70 14.55 -7.45
C GLN A 244 -2.71 14.40 -8.58
N GLU A 245 -2.26 13.85 -9.70
CA GLU A 245 -3.09 13.55 -10.86
C GLU A 245 -2.87 12.09 -11.24
N ARG A 246 -3.93 11.32 -11.34
CA ARG A 246 -3.89 9.88 -11.63
C ARG A 246 -4.94 9.50 -12.64
N PHE A 247 -4.53 8.73 -13.62
CA PHE A 247 -5.39 7.95 -14.50
C PHE A 247 -4.99 6.49 -14.38
N ALA A 248 -5.95 5.59 -14.20
CA ALA A 248 -5.70 4.16 -14.12
C ALA A 248 -6.81 3.36 -14.79
N ILE A 249 -6.44 2.26 -15.45
CA ILE A 249 -7.35 1.32 -16.09
C ILE A 249 -6.81 -0.11 -15.97
N ALA A 250 -7.69 -1.07 -15.71
CA ALA A 250 -7.34 -2.48 -15.57
C ALA A 250 -8.36 -3.39 -16.27
N PRO A 251 -8.18 -3.68 -17.54
CA PRO A 251 -8.94 -4.72 -18.24
C PRO A 251 -8.46 -6.11 -17.86
N ALA A 252 -9.41 -7.03 -17.68
CA ALA A 252 -9.16 -8.44 -17.43
C ALA A 252 -10.17 -9.31 -18.19
N LEU A 253 -9.73 -10.51 -18.63
CA LEU A 253 -10.53 -11.51 -19.32
C LEU A 253 -10.29 -12.86 -18.66
N THR A 254 -11.37 -13.61 -18.41
CA THR A 254 -11.29 -15.01 -17.97
C THR A 254 -11.90 -15.90 -19.04
N PHE A 255 -11.16 -16.93 -19.39
CA PHE A 255 -11.60 -17.98 -20.31
C PHE A 255 -11.69 -19.31 -19.58
N ILE A 256 -12.86 -19.97 -19.65
CA ILE A 256 -13.20 -21.22 -18.98
C ILE A 256 -13.59 -22.25 -20.08
N PRO A 257 -12.59 -22.86 -20.75
CA PRO A 257 -12.87 -23.78 -21.86
C PRO A 257 -13.63 -25.03 -21.42
N ASN A 258 -13.45 -25.47 -20.18
CA ASN A 258 -14.11 -26.60 -19.53
C ASN A 258 -14.10 -26.41 -18.01
N GLU A 259 -14.73 -27.31 -17.26
CA GLU A 259 -14.87 -27.25 -15.79
C GLU A 259 -13.54 -27.34 -15.04
N ASP A 260 -12.50 -27.88 -15.66
CA ASP A 260 -11.20 -28.12 -15.05
C ASP A 260 -10.18 -27.00 -15.33
N THR A 261 -10.45 -26.11 -16.28
CA THR A 261 -9.46 -25.12 -16.74
C THR A 261 -10.00 -23.71 -16.62
N THR A 262 -9.26 -22.85 -15.95
CA THR A 262 -9.52 -21.40 -15.88
C THR A 262 -8.25 -20.66 -16.27
N PHE A 263 -8.34 -19.78 -17.26
CA PHE A 263 -7.27 -18.88 -17.68
C PHE A 263 -7.74 -17.43 -17.55
N THR A 264 -7.05 -16.64 -16.73
CA THR A 264 -7.39 -15.23 -16.53
C THR A 264 -6.23 -14.33 -16.95
N LEU A 265 -6.44 -13.51 -17.98
CA LEU A 265 -5.54 -12.43 -18.38
C LEU A 265 -5.79 -11.21 -17.48
N LEU A 266 -4.73 -10.65 -16.92
CA LEU A 266 -4.76 -9.49 -16.03
C LEU A 266 -3.84 -8.41 -16.58
N THR A 267 -4.38 -7.22 -16.80
CA THR A 267 -3.59 -6.09 -17.29
C THR A 267 -3.89 -4.84 -16.47
N SER A 268 -2.94 -3.92 -16.40
CA SER A 268 -3.17 -2.60 -15.81
C SER A 268 -2.25 -1.55 -16.42
N TYR A 269 -2.77 -0.34 -16.53
CA TYR A 269 -2.01 0.85 -16.88
C TYR A 269 -2.38 1.97 -15.91
N GLN A 270 -1.38 2.63 -15.34
CA GLN A 270 -1.55 3.80 -14.47
C GLN A 270 -0.55 4.87 -14.85
N LYS A 271 -1.02 6.09 -15.07
CA LYS A 271 -0.22 7.27 -15.29
C LYS A 271 -0.52 8.33 -14.24
N GLU A 272 0.55 8.89 -13.69
CA GLU A 272 0.50 9.99 -12.72
C GLU A 272 1.38 11.13 -13.27
N PRO A 273 0.81 12.06 -14.04
CA PRO A 273 1.54 13.25 -14.51
C PRO A 273 2.08 14.08 -13.37
N LYS A 274 1.41 13.99 -12.21
CA LYS A 274 1.81 14.57 -10.92
C LYS A 274 1.56 13.54 -9.82
N ALA A 275 2.63 13.00 -9.25
CA ALA A 275 2.58 11.92 -8.26
C ALA A 275 2.70 12.42 -6.81
N GLY A 276 2.54 13.72 -6.56
CA GLY A 276 2.63 14.32 -5.22
C GLY A 276 4.04 14.75 -4.83
N SER A 277 4.22 15.03 -3.54
CA SER A 277 5.42 15.65 -2.98
C SER A 277 6.35 14.66 -2.28
N ARG A 278 7.60 15.05 -2.13
CA ARG A 278 8.58 14.43 -1.25
C ARG A 278 9.25 15.50 -0.40
N ASN A 279 8.62 15.83 0.73
CA ASN A 279 8.93 16.99 1.56
C ASN A 279 9.64 16.56 2.84
N PHE A 280 10.95 16.87 2.98
CA PHE A 280 11.77 16.60 4.14
C PHE A 280 11.96 17.88 4.95
N LEU A 281 11.57 17.86 6.22
CA LEU A 281 11.66 19.02 7.11
C LEU A 281 12.57 18.75 8.31
N PRO A 282 13.20 19.78 8.92
CA PRO A 282 13.98 19.62 10.14
C PRO A 282 13.10 19.35 11.36
N ALA A 283 13.63 18.66 12.36
CA ALA A 283 12.98 18.51 13.66
C ALA A 283 12.81 19.84 14.39
N THR A 284 13.80 20.74 14.27
CA THR A 284 13.69 22.15 14.69
C THR A 284 12.74 22.87 13.74
N GLY A 285 11.65 23.35 14.24
CA GLY A 285 10.55 23.94 13.49
C GLY A 285 9.39 22.98 13.22
N THR A 286 9.56 21.64 13.42
CA THR A 286 8.44 20.68 13.31
C THR A 286 8.12 20.03 14.65
N VAL A 287 9.04 19.25 15.21
CA VAL A 287 8.90 18.65 16.56
C VAL A 287 9.18 19.69 17.64
N PHE A 288 10.21 20.48 17.45
CA PHE A 288 10.60 21.56 18.34
C PHE A 288 10.23 22.90 17.73
N GLY A 289 9.60 23.77 18.51
CA GLY A 289 9.33 25.15 18.08
C GLY A 289 10.61 25.98 17.96
N THR A 290 10.53 27.08 17.21
CA THR A 290 11.57 28.12 17.10
C THR A 290 11.04 29.43 17.67
N ALA A 291 11.87 30.48 17.70
CA ALA A 291 11.43 31.84 18.04
C ALA A 291 10.36 32.37 17.06
N TYR A 292 10.24 31.76 15.87
CA TYR A 292 9.25 32.10 14.83
C TYR A 292 8.01 31.15 14.84
N GLY A 293 7.93 30.24 15.82
CA GLY A 293 6.90 29.21 15.90
C GLY A 293 7.29 27.91 15.20
N HIS A 294 6.30 27.24 14.61
CA HIS A 294 6.50 26.04 13.81
C HIS A 294 6.45 26.34 12.32
N ILE A 295 7.21 25.56 11.54
CA ILE A 295 7.13 25.58 10.06
C ILE A 295 5.68 25.28 9.66
N PRO A 296 5.07 26.04 8.74
CA PRO A 296 3.70 25.79 8.32
C PRO A 296 3.49 24.35 7.83
N TYR A 297 2.34 23.80 8.15
CA TYR A 297 2.01 22.41 7.89
C TYR A 297 2.04 22.03 6.40
N ASP A 298 1.65 22.98 5.55
CA ASP A 298 1.62 22.91 4.11
C ASP A 298 2.88 23.45 3.42
N PHE A 299 3.93 23.74 4.19
CA PHE A 299 5.17 24.36 3.67
C PHE A 299 5.86 23.46 2.64
N ASN A 300 6.16 24.02 1.48
CA ASN A 300 6.98 23.38 0.47
C ASN A 300 8.46 23.75 0.64
N VAL A 301 9.29 22.76 0.97
CA VAL A 301 10.75 22.94 1.08
C VAL A 301 11.43 23.03 -0.28
N SER A 302 10.78 22.61 -1.35
CA SER A 302 11.32 22.63 -2.71
C SER A 302 11.03 23.95 -3.41
N ASP A 303 10.98 23.96 -4.75
CA ASP A 303 10.67 25.13 -5.55
C ASP A 303 9.72 24.75 -6.70
N PRO A 304 8.51 25.33 -6.77
CA PRO A 304 7.51 24.97 -7.77
C PRO A 304 7.97 25.14 -9.22
N SER A 305 8.94 26.05 -9.48
CA SER A 305 9.48 26.27 -10.81
C SER A 305 10.44 25.16 -11.28
N PHE A 306 10.94 24.35 -10.35
CA PHE A 306 11.84 23.23 -10.62
C PHE A 306 11.16 21.86 -10.42
N ASP A 307 10.13 21.80 -9.56
CA ASP A 307 9.50 20.55 -9.14
C ASP A 307 8.84 19.80 -10.31
N GLN A 308 9.13 18.52 -10.39
CA GLN A 308 8.47 17.56 -11.27
C GLN A 308 8.33 16.23 -10.55
N SER A 309 7.16 15.62 -10.62
CA SER A 309 6.97 14.25 -10.12
C SER A 309 6.05 13.52 -11.10
N GLU A 310 6.63 12.73 -11.99
CA GLU A 310 5.89 11.98 -13.00
C GLU A 310 6.14 10.48 -12.82
N ARG A 311 5.08 9.69 -13.01
CA ARG A 311 5.17 8.23 -12.94
C ARG A 311 4.23 7.58 -13.94
N GLU A 312 4.70 6.48 -14.51
CA GLU A 312 3.95 5.63 -15.43
C GLU A 312 4.20 4.17 -15.08
N GLN A 313 3.13 3.39 -14.95
CA GLN A 313 3.18 1.98 -14.57
C GLN A 313 2.31 1.15 -15.53
N THR A 314 2.83 0.03 -15.97
CA THR A 314 2.13 -0.93 -16.82
C THR A 314 2.36 -2.33 -16.30
N SER A 315 1.35 -3.17 -16.28
CA SER A 315 1.54 -4.59 -16.05
C SER A 315 0.66 -5.44 -16.97
N VAL A 316 1.20 -6.57 -17.39
CA VAL A 316 0.49 -7.61 -18.17
C VAL A 316 0.86 -8.95 -17.57
N GLY A 317 -0.12 -9.76 -17.29
CA GLY A 317 0.10 -11.10 -16.73
C GLY A 317 -1.11 -12.00 -16.90
N TYR A 318 -0.97 -13.25 -16.46
CA TYR A 318 -2.08 -14.18 -16.41
C TYR A 318 -1.98 -15.08 -15.18
N ALA A 319 -3.13 -15.65 -14.84
CA ALA A 319 -3.28 -16.76 -13.92
C ALA A 319 -3.95 -17.93 -14.66
N LEU A 320 -3.28 -19.07 -14.70
CA LEU A 320 -3.80 -20.34 -15.20
C LEU A 320 -4.01 -21.28 -14.04
N GLU A 321 -5.17 -21.89 -13.97
CA GLU A 321 -5.50 -22.99 -13.06
C GLU A 321 -6.06 -24.16 -13.87
N HIS A 322 -5.54 -25.36 -13.62
CA HIS A 322 -5.99 -26.57 -14.30
C HIS A 322 -6.01 -27.75 -13.32
N TYR A 323 -7.18 -28.35 -13.14
CA TYR A 323 -7.35 -29.60 -12.41
C TYR A 323 -7.02 -30.76 -13.34
N ILE A 324 -5.88 -31.43 -13.07
CA ILE A 324 -5.45 -32.61 -13.86
C ILE A 324 -6.39 -33.80 -13.53
N ASN A 325 -6.76 -33.89 -12.25
CA ASN A 325 -7.75 -34.83 -11.70
C ASN A 325 -8.12 -34.35 -10.27
N ASP A 326 -8.88 -35.13 -9.51
CA ASP A 326 -9.31 -34.80 -8.15
C ASP A 326 -8.16 -34.66 -7.15
N THR A 327 -6.99 -35.25 -7.44
CA THR A 327 -5.79 -35.19 -6.58
C THR A 327 -4.86 -34.07 -6.97
N PHE A 328 -4.66 -33.82 -8.27
CA PHE A 328 -3.63 -32.91 -8.76
C PHE A 328 -4.21 -31.67 -9.41
N LYS A 329 -3.74 -30.51 -8.98
CA LYS A 329 -4.05 -29.20 -9.56
C LYS A 329 -2.76 -28.48 -9.93
N PHE A 330 -2.67 -28.06 -11.18
CA PHE A 330 -1.58 -27.22 -11.69
C PHE A 330 -2.01 -25.74 -11.71
N ARG A 331 -1.13 -24.85 -11.28
CA ARG A 331 -1.31 -23.40 -11.40
C ARG A 331 -0.04 -22.76 -11.94
N GLN A 332 -0.22 -21.75 -12.78
CA GLN A 332 0.86 -20.91 -13.25
C GLN A 332 0.42 -19.44 -13.22
N ASN A 333 1.18 -18.63 -12.52
CA ASN A 333 1.03 -17.18 -12.52
C ASN A 333 2.23 -16.55 -13.21
N LEU A 334 1.99 -15.63 -14.14
CA LEU A 334 3.03 -14.89 -14.85
C LEU A 334 2.69 -13.41 -14.87
N ARG A 335 3.69 -12.54 -14.69
CA ARG A 335 3.55 -11.09 -14.84
C ARG A 335 4.81 -10.46 -15.37
N TYR A 336 4.63 -9.53 -16.29
CA TYR A 336 5.60 -8.52 -16.66
C TYR A 336 5.07 -7.17 -16.18
N SER A 337 5.90 -6.40 -15.46
CA SER A 337 5.59 -5.05 -15.01
C SER A 337 6.69 -4.07 -15.42
N TYR A 338 6.29 -2.86 -15.74
CA TYR A 338 7.17 -1.76 -16.09
C TYR A 338 6.77 -0.51 -15.31
N ASN A 339 7.75 0.19 -14.76
CA ASN A 339 7.56 1.45 -14.02
C ASN A 339 8.62 2.45 -14.48
N LYS A 340 8.19 3.66 -14.83
CA LYS A 340 9.04 4.79 -15.15
C LYS A 340 8.74 5.94 -14.19
N GLN A 341 9.79 6.57 -13.65
CA GLN A 341 9.67 7.71 -12.75
C GLN A 341 10.67 8.80 -13.15
N ASP A 342 10.23 10.06 -13.08
CA ASP A 342 11.05 11.26 -13.27
C ASP A 342 10.71 12.26 -12.15
N TYR A 343 11.69 12.52 -11.26
CA TYR A 343 11.54 13.44 -10.14
C TYR A 343 12.59 14.54 -10.20
N LYS A 344 12.12 15.79 -10.04
CA LYS A 344 12.97 16.97 -9.82
C LYS A 344 12.49 17.67 -8.56
N TYR A 345 13.36 17.93 -7.64
CA TYR A 345 13.02 18.57 -6.37
C TYR A 345 14.26 19.14 -5.68
N LEU A 346 14.06 20.09 -4.74
CA LEU A 346 15.10 20.50 -3.81
C LEU A 346 14.90 19.78 -2.48
N VAL A 347 15.98 19.24 -1.94
CA VAL A 347 15.98 18.62 -0.62
C VAL A 347 16.56 19.56 0.42
N PHE A 348 15.93 19.61 1.60
CA PHE A 348 16.46 20.26 2.78
C PHE A 348 17.80 19.63 3.18
N MET A 349 18.79 20.49 3.50
CA MET A 349 20.12 20.07 3.92
C MET A 349 20.38 20.44 5.39
N ASN A 350 20.30 21.72 5.73
CA ASN A 350 20.53 22.22 7.09
C ASN A 350 19.68 23.47 7.36
N LEU A 351 19.38 23.70 8.63
CA LEU A 351 18.86 24.95 9.13
C LEU A 351 20.03 25.80 9.64
N LEU A 352 20.14 27.07 9.20
CA LEU A 352 21.17 27.95 9.66
C LEU A 352 20.95 28.36 11.13
N PRO A 353 21.97 28.96 11.85
CA PRO A 353 21.85 29.32 13.25
C PRO A 353 20.75 30.33 13.59
N ASP A 354 20.21 31.04 12.58
CA ASP A 354 19.04 31.90 12.71
C ASP A 354 17.72 31.13 12.91
N ASN A 355 17.74 29.78 12.81
CA ASN A 355 16.58 28.89 12.85
C ASN A 355 15.47 29.28 11.85
N ARG A 356 15.80 30.01 10.81
CA ARG A 356 14.88 30.55 9.80
C ARG A 356 15.29 30.19 8.39
N THR A 357 16.57 30.28 8.06
CA THR A 357 17.10 30.04 6.72
C THR A 357 17.45 28.57 6.53
N MET A 358 16.76 27.93 5.58
CA MET A 358 17.02 26.56 5.14
C MET A 358 18.01 26.54 4.01
N THR A 359 19.08 25.77 4.10
CA THR A 359 19.92 25.45 2.94
C THR A 359 19.33 24.27 2.19
N ARG A 360 19.35 24.33 0.86
CA ARG A 360 18.74 23.35 -0.03
C ARG A 360 19.70 22.92 -1.13
N ARG A 361 19.40 21.76 -1.71
CA ARG A 361 20.17 21.20 -2.84
C ARG A 361 19.24 20.62 -3.88
N PRO A 362 19.34 21.02 -5.17
CA PRO A 362 18.53 20.47 -6.23
C PRO A 362 18.97 19.04 -6.58
N GLN A 363 18.01 18.19 -6.90
CA GLN A 363 18.19 16.78 -7.27
C GLN A 363 17.26 16.40 -8.42
N ILE A 364 17.73 15.49 -9.28
CA ILE A 364 16.93 14.85 -10.32
C ILE A 364 17.13 13.36 -10.21
N GLU A 365 16.04 12.61 -10.07
CA GLU A 365 16.02 11.14 -10.08
C GLU A 365 15.23 10.66 -11.29
N ARG A 366 15.88 9.94 -12.21
CA ARG A 366 15.24 9.26 -13.34
C ARG A 366 15.43 7.78 -13.20
N GLN A 367 14.35 7.02 -13.25
CA GLN A 367 14.40 5.59 -13.10
C GLN A 367 13.41 4.88 -13.99
N THR A 368 13.85 3.78 -14.58
CA THR A 368 12.96 2.76 -15.14
C THR A 368 13.18 1.43 -14.41
N MET A 369 12.11 0.73 -14.14
CA MET A 369 12.13 -0.61 -13.56
C MET A 369 11.29 -1.53 -14.44
N ALA A 370 11.84 -2.67 -14.82
CA ALA A 370 11.13 -3.75 -15.50
C ALA A 370 11.30 -5.03 -14.68
N GLU A 371 10.20 -5.73 -14.44
CA GLU A 371 10.21 -6.99 -13.69
C GLU A 371 9.37 -8.04 -14.41
N PHE A 372 9.95 -9.20 -14.61
CA PHE A 372 9.29 -10.41 -15.07
C PHE A 372 9.28 -11.42 -13.93
N ALA A 373 8.12 -12.00 -13.63
CA ALA A 373 7.98 -13.03 -12.62
C ALA A 373 7.06 -14.13 -13.15
N VAL A 374 7.41 -15.37 -12.89
CA VAL A 374 6.58 -16.56 -13.15
C VAL A 374 6.69 -17.53 -11.99
N ASP A 375 5.57 -18.11 -11.59
CA ASP A 375 5.47 -19.10 -10.52
C ASP A 375 4.64 -20.27 -11.02
N ASN A 376 5.26 -21.45 -11.06
CA ASN A 376 4.66 -22.71 -11.47
C ASN A 376 4.43 -23.55 -10.23
N GLN A 377 3.20 -24.01 -10.02
CA GLN A 377 2.76 -24.70 -8.81
C GLN A 377 2.06 -26.00 -9.19
N LEU A 378 2.40 -27.07 -8.46
CA LEU A 378 1.63 -28.32 -8.47
C LEU A 378 1.16 -28.59 -7.06
N GLN A 379 -0.15 -28.63 -6.87
CA GLN A 379 -0.81 -29.02 -5.62
C GLN A 379 -1.27 -30.46 -5.74
N ALA A 380 -1.13 -31.23 -4.65
CA ALA A 380 -1.66 -32.57 -4.54
C ALA A 380 -2.42 -32.70 -3.22
N ASP A 381 -3.69 -33.10 -3.30
CA ASP A 381 -4.59 -33.32 -2.17
C ASP A 381 -4.85 -34.83 -2.04
N PHE A 382 -4.42 -35.45 -0.94
CA PHE A 382 -4.55 -36.91 -0.73
C PHE A 382 -4.51 -37.30 0.75
N TRP A 383 -4.88 -38.53 1.04
CA TRP A 383 -4.89 -39.10 2.38
C TRP A 383 -3.84 -40.18 2.56
N THR A 384 -3.13 -40.18 3.72
CA THR A 384 -2.32 -41.28 4.21
C THR A 384 -2.83 -41.74 5.57
N GLY A 385 -3.60 -42.80 5.56
CA GLY A 385 -4.32 -43.25 6.77
C GLY A 385 -5.31 -42.18 7.25
N GLN A 386 -5.07 -41.58 8.42
CA GLN A 386 -5.91 -40.55 9.01
C GLN A 386 -5.40 -39.12 8.69
N LEU A 387 -4.27 -38.99 8.01
CA LEU A 387 -3.66 -37.71 7.67
C LEU A 387 -4.21 -37.22 6.32
N ASN A 388 -4.78 -36.03 6.29
CA ASN A 388 -5.12 -35.33 5.05
C ASN A 388 -3.97 -34.40 4.69
N HIS A 389 -3.41 -34.55 3.50
CA HIS A 389 -2.28 -33.80 2.99
C HIS A 389 -2.71 -32.84 1.89
N THR A 390 -2.33 -31.58 2.00
CA THR A 390 -2.31 -30.61 0.90
C THR A 390 -0.85 -30.26 0.62
N VAL A 391 -0.23 -30.99 -0.31
CA VAL A 391 1.15 -30.80 -0.71
C VAL A 391 1.22 -29.78 -1.84
N LEU A 392 2.04 -28.75 -1.71
CA LEU A 392 2.32 -27.76 -2.73
C LEU A 392 3.81 -27.76 -3.05
N THR A 393 4.16 -28.02 -4.32
CA THR A 393 5.51 -27.79 -4.82
C THR A 393 5.51 -26.72 -5.89
N GLY A 394 6.58 -25.95 -5.98
CA GLY A 394 6.67 -24.90 -6.98
C GLY A 394 8.08 -24.56 -7.41
N LEU A 395 8.14 -24.01 -8.60
CA LEU A 395 9.34 -23.43 -9.22
C LEU A 395 8.99 -22.04 -9.69
N ASP A 396 9.68 -21.04 -9.12
CA ASP A 396 9.52 -19.66 -9.59
C ASP A 396 10.81 -19.07 -10.16
N TYR A 397 10.62 -18.12 -11.07
CA TYR A 397 11.70 -17.31 -11.64
C TYR A 397 11.30 -15.85 -11.62
N LYS A 398 12.22 -15.01 -11.20
CA LYS A 398 12.09 -13.57 -11.23
C LYS A 398 13.32 -12.93 -11.87
N ARG A 399 13.07 -11.99 -12.77
CA ARG A 399 14.07 -11.11 -13.34
C ARG A 399 13.65 -9.66 -13.16
N SER A 400 14.46 -8.89 -12.43
CA SER A 400 14.22 -7.45 -12.24
C SER A 400 15.38 -6.67 -12.85
N ARG A 401 15.06 -5.55 -13.51
CA ARG A 401 16.03 -4.62 -14.09
C ARG A 401 15.67 -3.20 -13.64
N ILE A 402 16.62 -2.51 -13.00
CA ILE A 402 16.52 -1.10 -12.67
C ILE A 402 17.59 -0.34 -13.44
N ASP A 403 17.17 0.66 -14.20
CA ASP A 403 18.04 1.64 -14.85
C ASP A 403 17.80 2.98 -14.18
N SER A 404 18.80 3.52 -13.48
CA SER A 404 18.66 4.72 -12.67
C SER A 404 19.77 5.73 -12.95
N GLN A 405 19.37 6.99 -13.00
CA GLN A 405 20.26 8.15 -13.05
C GLN A 405 19.89 9.11 -11.92
N PHE A 406 20.90 9.54 -11.19
CA PHE A 406 20.75 10.52 -10.12
C PHE A 406 21.69 11.69 -10.37
N PHE A 407 21.11 12.87 -10.56
CA PHE A 407 21.85 14.12 -10.70
C PHE A 407 21.70 14.94 -9.43
N MET A 408 22.75 15.64 -9.05
CA MET A 408 22.81 16.37 -7.81
C MET A 408 23.57 17.69 -8.02
N GLY A 409 22.95 18.78 -7.60
CA GLY A 409 23.63 20.07 -7.49
C GLY A 409 24.42 20.19 -6.20
N THR A 410 25.15 21.28 -6.05
CA THR A 410 25.80 21.66 -4.80
C THR A 410 24.90 22.53 -3.94
N VAL A 411 25.14 22.58 -2.63
CA VAL A 411 24.50 23.56 -1.75
C VAL A 411 25.06 24.95 -2.08
N GLN A 412 24.16 25.89 -2.42
CA GLN A 412 24.54 27.27 -2.77
C GLN A 412 23.59 28.23 -2.10
N THR A 413 24.05 29.41 -1.72
CA THR A 413 23.26 30.45 -1.06
C THR A 413 22.05 30.89 -1.89
N LYS A 414 22.14 30.85 -3.22
CA LYS A 414 21.00 31.15 -4.13
C LYS A 414 19.83 30.16 -3.97
N TYR A 415 20.05 28.98 -3.40
CA TYR A 415 19.02 27.98 -3.14
C TYR A 415 18.46 28.07 -1.73
N ASN A 416 18.99 28.94 -0.87
CA ASN A 416 18.47 29.11 0.48
C ASN A 416 17.01 29.56 0.44
N LEU A 417 16.24 29.10 1.44
CA LEU A 417 14.84 29.46 1.59
C LEU A 417 14.58 29.90 3.01
N ASP A 418 14.01 31.08 3.15
CA ASP A 418 13.47 31.57 4.40
C ASP A 418 12.07 30.95 4.59
N TRP A 419 11.90 30.06 5.58
CA TRP A 419 10.64 29.41 5.79
C TRP A 419 9.55 30.30 6.43
N VAL A 420 9.93 31.45 7.00
CA VAL A 420 9.00 32.44 7.57
C VAL A 420 8.40 33.33 6.46
N SER A 421 9.21 33.65 5.46
CA SER A 421 8.79 34.46 4.29
C SER A 421 9.34 33.82 3.00
N PRO A 422 8.77 32.71 2.55
CA PRO A 422 9.33 31.94 1.46
C PRO A 422 9.19 32.68 0.13
N VAL A 423 10.30 32.75 -0.63
CA VAL A 423 10.34 33.27 -1.99
C VAL A 423 10.74 32.12 -2.91
N TYR A 424 9.87 31.79 -3.85
CA TYR A 424 10.05 30.77 -4.85
C TYR A 424 10.33 31.36 -6.24
N GLY A 425 10.62 30.51 -7.22
CA GLY A 425 10.85 30.91 -8.58
C GLY A 425 12.32 30.84 -9.01
N LEU A 426 13.06 29.87 -8.47
CA LEU A 426 14.46 29.65 -8.83
C LEU A 426 14.57 29.17 -10.28
N ASN A 427 15.46 29.84 -11.06
CA ASN A 427 15.79 29.37 -12.41
C ASN A 427 16.93 28.32 -12.33
N ILE A 428 16.55 27.06 -12.01
CA ILE A 428 17.48 25.94 -11.94
C ILE A 428 17.44 25.18 -13.26
N LYS A 429 18.61 25.07 -13.93
CA LYS A 429 18.75 24.28 -15.15
C LYS A 429 19.34 22.89 -14.81
N GLU A 430 19.04 21.89 -15.63
CA GLU A 430 19.65 20.56 -15.46
C GLU A 430 21.18 20.60 -15.57
N SER A 431 21.72 21.54 -16.37
CA SER A 431 23.16 21.79 -16.48
C SER A 431 23.81 22.29 -15.20
N ASP A 432 23.03 22.76 -14.18
CA ASP A 432 23.54 23.18 -12.88
C ASP A 432 23.82 21.97 -11.97
N LEU A 433 23.40 20.79 -12.38
CA LEU A 433 23.56 19.54 -11.65
C LEU A 433 24.57 18.63 -12.34
N SER A 434 25.35 17.91 -11.56
CA SER A 434 26.27 16.90 -12.06
C SER A 434 25.71 15.51 -11.87
N LEU A 435 26.05 14.58 -12.76
CA LEU A 435 25.68 13.17 -12.62
C LEU A 435 26.37 12.58 -11.39
N ASN A 436 25.58 12.22 -10.38
CA ASN A 436 26.04 11.60 -9.14
C ASN A 436 26.18 10.08 -9.30
N SER A 437 25.17 9.43 -9.85
CA SER A 437 25.24 8.01 -10.23
C SER A 437 24.44 7.72 -11.49
N SER A 438 24.88 6.70 -12.24
CA SER A 438 24.15 6.12 -13.37
C SER A 438 24.37 4.62 -13.35
N ASP A 439 23.37 3.91 -12.81
CA ASP A 439 23.51 2.49 -12.50
C ASP A 439 22.45 1.67 -13.24
N LEU A 440 22.88 0.52 -13.77
CA LEU A 440 22.02 -0.52 -14.28
C LEU A 440 22.16 -1.73 -13.35
N THR A 441 21.10 -1.98 -12.57
CA THR A 441 21.03 -3.14 -11.66
C THR A 441 20.12 -4.20 -12.25
N LYS A 442 20.58 -5.45 -12.25
CA LYS A 442 19.81 -6.62 -12.69
C LYS A 442 19.85 -7.65 -11.57
N LEU A 443 18.69 -8.23 -11.27
CA LEU A 443 18.55 -9.37 -10.37
C LEU A 443 17.88 -10.50 -11.14
N ASP A 444 18.51 -11.65 -11.17
CA ASP A 444 17.91 -12.92 -11.59
C ASP A 444 17.78 -13.81 -10.35
N GLN A 445 16.62 -14.39 -10.11
CA GLN A 445 16.33 -15.27 -8.98
C GLN A 445 15.53 -16.48 -9.45
N VAL A 446 15.96 -17.67 -9.03
CA VAL A 446 15.24 -18.94 -9.18
C VAL A 446 14.98 -19.49 -7.79
N GLY A 447 13.76 -19.96 -7.55
CA GLY A 447 13.40 -20.59 -6.29
C GLY A 447 12.65 -21.91 -6.50
N VAL A 448 13.00 -22.92 -5.70
CA VAL A 448 12.25 -24.19 -5.64
C VAL A 448 11.73 -24.34 -4.23
N TYR A 449 10.46 -24.65 -4.06
CA TYR A 449 9.83 -24.79 -2.77
C TYR A 449 8.89 -25.98 -2.69
N LEU A 450 8.77 -26.50 -1.46
CA LEU A 450 7.84 -27.56 -1.09
C LEU A 450 7.16 -27.17 0.22
N GLN A 451 5.86 -27.39 0.29
CA GLN A 451 5.05 -27.20 1.48
C GLN A 451 4.12 -28.39 1.64
N ASP A 452 3.91 -28.85 2.87
CA ASP A 452 2.87 -29.81 3.23
C ASP A 452 2.02 -29.21 4.35
N GLN A 453 0.72 -29.15 4.13
CA GLN A 453 -0.29 -28.87 5.14
C GLN A 453 -0.93 -30.20 5.51
N ILE A 454 -0.77 -30.61 6.75
CA ILE A 454 -1.21 -31.90 7.25
C ILE A 454 -2.32 -31.67 8.26
N GLU A 455 -3.50 -32.21 8.00
CA GLU A 455 -4.62 -32.21 8.94
C GLU A 455 -4.78 -33.61 9.57
N LEU A 456 -4.79 -33.64 10.89
CA LEU A 456 -5.10 -34.84 11.69
C LEU A 456 -6.16 -34.46 12.72
N ASP A 457 -7.41 -34.80 12.46
CA ASP A 457 -8.56 -34.39 13.26
C ASP A 457 -8.55 -32.84 13.48
N LYS A 458 -8.23 -32.37 14.68
CA LYS A 458 -8.17 -30.95 15.05
C LYS A 458 -6.77 -30.35 14.95
N TRP A 459 -5.75 -31.17 14.71
CA TRP A 459 -4.39 -30.72 14.52
C TRP A 459 -4.14 -30.30 13.08
N ASN A 460 -3.51 -29.15 12.91
CA ASN A 460 -3.05 -28.66 11.63
C ASN A 460 -1.53 -28.39 11.72
N PHE A 461 -0.76 -29.10 10.93
CA PHE A 461 0.68 -28.93 10.82
C PHE A 461 1.01 -28.27 9.48
N LEU A 462 1.96 -27.37 9.48
CA LEU A 462 2.45 -26.69 8.30
C LEU A 462 3.97 -26.81 8.26
N LEU A 463 4.48 -27.49 7.26
CA LEU A 463 5.93 -27.65 7.02
C LEU A 463 6.27 -27.11 5.63
N SER A 464 7.25 -26.22 5.54
CA SER A 464 7.64 -25.65 4.25
C SER A 464 9.16 -25.44 4.21
N GLY A 465 9.74 -25.71 3.05
CA GLY A 465 11.15 -25.47 2.76
C GLY A 465 11.32 -24.88 1.36
N ARG A 466 12.30 -23.98 1.22
CA ARG A 466 12.61 -23.34 -0.06
C ARG A 466 14.13 -23.17 -0.19
N TYR A 467 14.63 -23.34 -1.39
CA TYR A 467 15.98 -22.99 -1.77
C TYR A 467 16.00 -21.99 -2.92
N ASP A 468 16.72 -20.90 -2.72
CA ASP A 468 16.85 -19.80 -3.68
C ASP A 468 18.29 -19.71 -4.21
N TRP A 469 18.40 -19.41 -5.50
CA TRP A 469 19.62 -18.92 -6.16
C TRP A 469 19.32 -17.53 -6.69
N SER A 470 20.19 -16.58 -6.39
CA SER A 470 20.05 -15.21 -6.91
C SER A 470 21.38 -14.67 -7.41
N GLN A 471 21.33 -13.94 -8.52
CA GLN A 471 22.48 -13.23 -9.08
C GLN A 471 22.12 -11.75 -9.23
N LEU A 472 22.84 -10.90 -8.51
CA LEU A 472 22.74 -9.45 -8.59
C LEU A 472 23.94 -8.89 -9.37
N LYS A 473 23.66 -8.15 -10.45
CA LYS A 473 24.65 -7.44 -11.26
C LYS A 473 24.38 -5.96 -11.25
N THR A 474 25.36 -5.14 -10.92
CA THR A 474 25.25 -3.67 -10.98
C THR A 474 26.38 -3.12 -11.86
N LEU A 475 26.02 -2.51 -12.98
CA LEU A 475 26.91 -1.75 -13.84
C LEU A 475 26.80 -0.26 -13.48
N SER A 476 27.86 0.33 -12.93
CA SER A 476 27.98 1.76 -12.76
C SER A 476 28.56 2.37 -14.03
N ARG A 477 27.72 3.09 -14.80
CA ARG A 477 28.18 3.75 -16.03
C ARG A 477 29.04 4.97 -15.76
N LYS A 478 28.90 5.59 -14.55
CA LYS A 478 29.72 6.73 -14.15
C LYS A 478 31.18 6.35 -13.95
N THR A 479 31.43 5.19 -13.32
CA THR A 479 32.77 4.69 -13.01
C THR A 479 33.25 3.62 -13.97
N ALA A 480 32.42 3.17 -14.91
CA ALA A 480 32.65 2.05 -15.82
C ALA A 480 33.02 0.75 -15.06
N THR A 481 32.45 0.55 -13.86
CA THR A 481 32.68 -0.63 -13.04
C THR A 481 31.45 -1.53 -13.03
N GLN A 482 31.68 -2.84 -12.97
CA GLN A 482 30.63 -3.84 -12.82
C GLN A 482 30.89 -4.68 -11.57
N ASP A 483 29.88 -4.75 -10.72
CA ASP A 483 29.86 -5.61 -9.54
C ASP A 483 28.88 -6.76 -9.80
N GLN A 484 29.24 -7.97 -9.37
CA GLN A 484 28.37 -9.15 -9.38
C GLN A 484 28.40 -9.81 -8.02
N GLN A 485 27.24 -10.26 -7.56
CA GLN A 485 27.08 -11.04 -6.35
C GLN A 485 26.16 -12.22 -6.65
N ASP A 486 26.59 -13.40 -6.28
CA ASP A 486 25.83 -14.64 -6.40
C ASP A 486 25.52 -15.11 -4.97
N ASP A 487 24.24 -15.20 -4.63
CA ASP A 487 23.77 -15.62 -3.33
C ASP A 487 22.91 -16.88 -3.45
N HIS A 488 22.91 -17.67 -2.40
CA HIS A 488 21.98 -18.79 -2.25
C HIS A 488 21.52 -18.89 -0.81
N ALA A 489 20.27 -19.30 -0.61
CA ALA A 489 19.70 -19.39 0.72
C ALA A 489 18.69 -20.51 0.82
N PHE A 490 18.71 -21.19 1.97
CA PHE A 490 17.60 -22.03 2.41
C PHE A 490 16.73 -21.24 3.38
N THR A 491 15.43 -21.25 3.14
CA THR A 491 14.43 -20.69 4.06
C THR A 491 13.39 -21.74 4.39
N GLY A 492 12.86 -21.69 5.62
CA GLY A 492 11.92 -22.68 6.09
C GLY A 492 10.84 -22.10 7.00
N ARG A 493 9.74 -22.83 7.11
CA ARG A 493 8.67 -22.55 8.04
C ARG A 493 8.13 -23.87 8.59
N ALA A 494 7.90 -23.89 9.91
CA ALA A 494 7.18 -24.95 10.59
C ALA A 494 6.14 -24.32 11.52
N GLY A 495 4.92 -24.87 11.52
CA GLY A 495 3.83 -24.37 12.35
C GLY A 495 2.94 -25.52 12.81
N VAL A 496 2.37 -25.36 13.99
CA VAL A 496 1.37 -26.28 14.57
C VAL A 496 0.22 -25.45 15.12
N LEU A 497 -1.00 -25.85 14.79
CA LEU A 497 -2.24 -25.23 15.24
C LEU A 497 -3.21 -26.33 15.69
N TYR A 498 -3.91 -26.11 16.80
CA TYR A 498 -4.99 -26.99 17.25
C TYR A 498 -6.34 -26.25 17.18
N ALA A 499 -7.27 -26.75 16.39
CA ALA A 499 -8.59 -26.13 16.18
C ALA A 499 -9.63 -26.76 17.13
N PHE A 500 -9.98 -26.07 18.22
CA PHE A 500 -11.05 -26.49 19.12
C PHE A 500 -12.43 -26.28 18.51
N ASP A 501 -13.42 -27.12 18.86
CA ASP A 501 -14.83 -26.96 18.43
C ASP A 501 -15.44 -25.64 18.91
N SER A 502 -14.90 -25.07 19.98
CA SER A 502 -15.28 -23.75 20.50
C SER A 502 -14.90 -22.58 19.57
N GLY A 503 -14.19 -22.85 18.44
CA GLY A 503 -13.68 -21.85 17.51
C GLY A 503 -12.34 -21.23 17.91
N ILE A 504 -11.73 -21.69 19.01
CA ILE A 504 -10.41 -21.26 19.47
C ILE A 504 -9.32 -22.07 18.75
N SER A 505 -8.29 -21.41 18.21
CA SER A 505 -7.18 -22.06 17.50
C SER A 505 -5.83 -21.48 17.95
N PRO A 506 -5.22 -22.00 19.04
CA PRO A 506 -3.86 -21.65 19.41
C PRO A 506 -2.86 -22.23 18.42
N TYR A 507 -1.77 -21.51 18.18
CA TYR A 507 -0.70 -21.98 17.31
C TYR A 507 0.68 -21.49 17.76
N ILE A 508 1.69 -22.20 17.32
CA ILE A 508 3.10 -21.79 17.37
C ILE A 508 3.70 -21.97 15.98
N SER A 509 4.54 -21.03 15.56
CA SER A 509 5.29 -21.16 14.32
C SER A 509 6.70 -20.61 14.42
N TYR A 510 7.59 -21.19 13.60
CA TYR A 510 8.94 -20.72 13.33
C TYR A 510 9.09 -20.45 11.84
N SER A 511 9.68 -19.31 11.48
CA SER A 511 9.88 -18.93 10.08
C SER A 511 11.19 -18.16 9.88
N THR A 512 11.77 -18.28 8.67
CA THR A 512 12.98 -17.58 8.28
C THR A 512 12.78 -16.78 7.00
N SER A 513 13.58 -15.72 6.81
CA SER A 513 13.61 -14.94 5.57
C SER A 513 15.01 -14.61 5.11
N PHE A 514 15.09 -14.28 3.82
CA PHE A 514 16.29 -13.92 3.10
C PHE A 514 15.97 -12.79 2.12
N GLU A 515 16.88 -11.81 2.04
CA GLU A 515 16.77 -10.69 1.10
C GLU A 515 18.20 -10.31 0.60
N PRO A 516 18.52 -10.47 -0.72
CA PRO A 516 19.78 -10.02 -1.28
C PRO A 516 20.00 -8.52 -1.04
N SER A 517 21.20 -8.13 -0.67
CA SER A 517 21.52 -6.73 -0.42
C SER A 517 21.89 -6.03 -1.72
N THR A 518 21.23 -4.90 -2.01
CA THR A 518 21.62 -3.98 -3.10
C THR A 518 22.55 -2.86 -2.61
N ALA A 519 22.90 -2.85 -1.32
CA ALA A 519 23.72 -1.82 -0.70
C ALA A 519 25.21 -2.10 -0.95
N LYS A 520 25.91 -1.10 -1.49
CA LYS A 520 27.37 -1.18 -1.69
C LYS A 520 28.09 -0.91 -0.37
N GLY A 521 29.04 -1.80 -0.02
CA GLY A 521 29.96 -1.63 1.11
C GLY A 521 31.07 -0.61 0.83
N ALA A 522 32.20 -0.79 1.47
CA ALA A 522 33.40 0.01 1.23
C ALA A 522 33.84 -0.06 -0.25
N PRO A 523 34.50 0.95 -0.80
CA PRO A 523 35.04 0.92 -2.15
C PRO A 523 35.89 -0.35 -2.37
N GLY A 524 35.57 -1.13 -3.39
CA GLY A 524 36.30 -2.38 -3.74
C GLY A 524 35.83 -3.65 -3.02
N THR A 525 34.81 -3.58 -2.11
CA THR A 525 34.31 -4.77 -1.38
C THR A 525 33.02 -5.37 -1.96
N GLY A 526 32.42 -4.76 -2.99
CA GLY A 526 31.17 -5.23 -3.57
C GLY A 526 29.92 -4.91 -2.75
N ALA A 527 28.85 -5.67 -2.96
CA ALA A 527 27.62 -5.57 -2.17
C ALA A 527 27.81 -6.22 -0.79
N LEU A 528 26.99 -5.81 0.18
CA LEU A 528 26.98 -6.40 1.52
C LEU A 528 26.30 -7.77 1.49
N ASP A 529 26.62 -8.61 2.48
CA ASP A 529 25.95 -9.90 2.68
C ASP A 529 24.43 -9.75 2.71
N PRO A 530 23.69 -10.78 2.28
CA PRO A 530 22.24 -10.79 2.32
C PRO A 530 21.70 -10.56 3.73
N VAL A 531 20.59 -9.84 3.80
CA VAL A 531 19.82 -9.71 5.03
C VAL A 531 19.11 -11.02 5.32
N THR A 532 19.25 -11.54 6.53
CA THR A 532 18.55 -12.75 6.97
C THR A 532 17.72 -12.47 8.21
N ALA A 533 16.65 -13.24 8.40
CA ALA A 533 15.89 -13.14 9.65
C ALA A 533 15.27 -14.46 10.06
N ARG A 534 14.93 -14.52 11.37
CA ARG A 534 14.22 -15.63 11.99
C ARG A 534 13.18 -15.10 12.97
N GLN A 535 12.07 -15.80 13.07
CA GLN A 535 10.98 -15.47 13.98
C GLN A 535 10.42 -16.69 14.67
N VAL A 536 10.11 -16.55 15.95
CA VAL A 536 9.16 -17.42 16.67
C VAL A 536 7.89 -16.62 16.91
N GLU A 537 6.74 -17.21 16.63
CA GLU A 537 5.43 -16.62 16.85
C GLU A 537 4.54 -17.59 17.61
N LEU A 538 3.93 -17.12 18.71
CA LEU A 538 2.88 -17.80 19.44
C LEU A 538 1.58 -17.03 19.25
N GLY A 539 0.55 -17.66 18.72
CA GLY A 539 -0.69 -16.98 18.40
C GLY A 539 -1.93 -17.72 18.88
N LEU A 540 -3.00 -16.96 18.90
CA LEU A 540 -4.35 -17.42 19.17
C LEU A 540 -5.29 -16.82 18.14
N LYS A 541 -6.07 -17.66 17.47
CA LYS A 541 -7.19 -17.24 16.64
C LYS A 541 -8.48 -17.68 17.29
N TYR A 542 -9.49 -16.84 17.23
CA TYR A 542 -10.80 -17.16 17.74
C TYR A 542 -11.87 -16.71 16.75
N GLN A 543 -12.55 -17.66 16.17
CA GLN A 543 -13.74 -17.44 15.36
C GLN A 543 -14.96 -17.83 16.20
N ILE A 544 -15.81 -16.83 16.50
CA ILE A 544 -17.03 -17.08 17.28
C ILE A 544 -17.95 -17.96 16.46
N PRO A 545 -18.36 -19.16 16.97
CA PRO A 545 -19.24 -20.05 16.24
C PRO A 545 -20.56 -19.38 15.85
N GLY A 546 -20.98 -19.55 14.61
CA GLY A 546 -22.22 -18.97 14.09
C GLY A 546 -22.12 -17.46 13.75
N SER A 547 -20.93 -16.87 13.80
CA SER A 547 -20.70 -15.48 13.40
C SER A 547 -19.52 -15.33 12.45
N SER A 548 -19.46 -14.18 11.72
CA SER A 548 -18.32 -13.80 10.90
C SER A 548 -17.21 -13.10 11.70
N THR A 549 -17.17 -13.26 13.05
CA THR A 549 -16.18 -12.61 13.91
C THR A 549 -14.89 -13.41 14.00
N LEU A 550 -13.76 -12.79 13.65
CA LEU A 550 -12.42 -13.34 13.78
C LEU A 550 -11.54 -12.43 14.64
N LEU A 551 -11.09 -12.94 15.79
CA LEU A 551 -10.05 -12.34 16.63
C LEU A 551 -8.74 -13.08 16.39
N THR A 552 -7.67 -12.35 16.14
CA THR A 552 -6.31 -12.89 16.04
C THR A 552 -5.40 -12.14 17.00
N THR A 553 -4.68 -12.88 17.85
CA THR A 553 -3.64 -12.33 18.72
C THR A 553 -2.33 -13.07 18.50
N ALA A 554 -1.21 -12.36 18.41
CA ALA A 554 0.11 -12.97 18.22
C ALA A 554 1.16 -12.28 19.10
N LEU A 555 2.00 -13.09 19.73
CA LEU A 555 3.25 -12.72 20.38
C LEU A 555 4.40 -13.13 19.46
N TYR A 556 5.37 -12.26 19.21
CA TYR A 556 6.48 -12.56 18.32
C TYR A 556 7.83 -12.10 18.87
N ASP A 557 8.87 -12.86 18.53
CA ASP A 557 10.30 -12.49 18.63
C ASP A 557 10.92 -12.63 17.23
N LEU A 558 11.23 -11.51 16.59
CA LEU A 558 11.78 -11.41 15.25
C LEU A 558 13.18 -10.81 15.33
N ARG A 559 14.18 -11.48 14.73
CA ARG A 559 15.56 -11.02 14.67
C ARG A 559 16.04 -10.95 13.24
N GLN A 560 16.60 -9.81 12.88
CA GLN A 560 17.16 -9.53 11.56
C GLN A 560 18.66 -9.27 11.70
N LYS A 561 19.45 -9.85 10.79
CA LYS A 561 20.91 -9.67 10.68
C LYS A 561 21.30 -9.04 9.35
N ASN A 562 22.52 -8.50 9.29
CA ASN A 562 23.15 -7.92 8.10
C ASN A 562 22.37 -6.72 7.51
N ILE A 563 21.71 -5.92 8.35
CA ILE A 563 21.03 -4.69 7.90
C ILE A 563 22.08 -3.68 7.44
N SER A 564 21.92 -3.14 6.24
CA SER A 564 22.78 -2.09 5.71
C SER A 564 22.32 -0.71 6.20
N GLN A 565 23.27 0.09 6.65
CA GLN A 565 23.08 1.50 6.99
C GLN A 565 24.14 2.35 6.30
N TYR A 566 23.72 3.45 5.67
CA TYR A 566 24.66 4.40 5.10
C TYR A 566 25.33 5.20 6.22
N ASP A 567 26.67 5.10 6.30
CA ASP A 567 27.49 5.89 7.20
C ASP A 567 27.94 7.17 6.49
N GLN A 568 27.53 8.32 7.01
CA GLN A 568 27.86 9.61 6.39
C GLN A 568 29.35 9.97 6.51
N ALA A 569 30.01 9.52 7.58
CA ALA A 569 31.45 9.79 7.79
C ALA A 569 32.32 8.95 6.87
N LEU A 570 31.92 7.71 6.61
CA LEU A 570 32.62 6.78 5.74
C LEU A 570 32.20 6.90 4.26
N ALA A 571 31.04 7.52 4.00
CA ALA A 571 30.42 7.67 2.68
C ALA A 571 30.10 6.35 1.96
N TYR A 572 29.90 5.24 2.70
CA TYR A 572 29.42 3.96 2.18
C TYR A 572 28.51 3.23 3.19
N ASN A 573 27.85 2.15 2.77
CA ASN A 573 27.00 1.39 3.67
C ASN A 573 27.82 0.44 4.54
N VAL A 574 27.43 0.34 5.81
CA VAL A 574 27.99 -0.59 6.78
C VAL A 574 26.89 -1.53 7.27
N PRO A 575 27.18 -2.81 7.59
CA PRO A 575 26.22 -3.69 8.22
C PRO A 575 26.00 -3.23 9.68
N ILE A 576 24.72 -3.08 10.10
CA ILE A 576 24.38 -2.74 11.48
C ILE A 576 24.63 -3.93 12.42
N GLY A 577 24.58 -5.16 11.92
CA GLY A 577 24.69 -6.35 12.72
C GLY A 577 23.31 -6.97 12.98
N GLU A 578 22.75 -6.84 14.17
CA GLU A 578 21.45 -7.47 14.52
C GLU A 578 20.45 -6.44 15.09
N VAL A 579 19.21 -6.49 14.60
CA VAL A 579 18.05 -5.80 15.18
C VAL A 579 17.00 -6.84 15.58
N GLN A 580 16.54 -6.74 16.82
CA GLN A 580 15.43 -7.54 17.34
C GLN A 580 14.18 -6.69 17.43
N SER A 581 13.03 -7.26 17.05
CA SER A 581 11.69 -6.72 17.27
C SER A 581 10.83 -7.76 18.00
N GLN A 582 10.29 -7.38 19.14
CA GLN A 582 9.38 -8.19 19.93
C GLN A 582 8.08 -7.43 20.13
N GLY A 583 6.96 -8.14 20.19
CA GLY A 583 5.69 -7.46 20.40
C GLY A 583 4.50 -8.37 20.58
N ILE A 584 3.36 -7.70 20.78
CA ILE A 584 2.03 -8.30 20.76
C ILE A 584 1.17 -7.55 19.77
N GLU A 585 0.42 -8.27 18.98
CA GLU A 585 -0.52 -7.76 18.00
C GLU A 585 -1.87 -8.43 18.23
N THR A 586 -2.93 -7.63 18.28
CA THR A 586 -4.30 -8.13 18.38
C THR A 586 -5.15 -7.44 17.33
N GLN A 587 -5.92 -8.19 16.57
CA GLN A 587 -6.86 -7.68 15.57
C GLN A 587 -8.17 -8.42 15.64
N LEU A 588 -9.26 -7.67 15.72
CA LEU A 588 -10.63 -8.13 15.65
C LEU A 588 -11.25 -7.60 14.35
N ASN A 589 -11.80 -8.49 13.54
CA ASN A 589 -12.71 -8.15 12.45
C ASN A 589 -14.03 -8.85 12.74
N SER A 590 -15.13 -8.11 12.75
CA SER A 590 -16.42 -8.63 13.20
C SER A 590 -17.56 -8.02 12.39
N GLU A 591 -18.43 -8.89 11.91
CA GLU A 591 -19.82 -8.58 11.55
C GLU A 591 -20.67 -9.10 12.71
N ILE A 592 -20.98 -8.23 13.70
CA ILE A 592 -21.68 -8.61 14.91
C ILE A 592 -23.11 -9.07 14.57
N ASN A 593 -23.70 -8.37 13.61
CA ASN A 593 -24.98 -8.69 12.98
C ASN A 593 -25.06 -7.93 11.64
N ASP A 594 -26.16 -8.03 10.92
CA ASP A 594 -26.37 -7.39 9.63
C ASP A 594 -26.22 -5.86 9.67
N ASN A 595 -26.34 -5.24 10.85
CA ASN A 595 -26.32 -3.79 11.03
C ASN A 595 -24.96 -3.28 11.56
N ILE A 596 -24.17 -4.11 12.27
CA ILE A 596 -23.00 -3.64 13.02
C ILE A 596 -21.73 -4.34 12.54
N ASN A 597 -20.80 -3.56 12.01
CA ASN A 597 -19.44 -3.99 11.67
C ASN A 597 -18.41 -3.32 12.58
N LEU A 598 -17.43 -4.08 13.03
CA LEU A 598 -16.40 -3.62 13.96
C LEU A 598 -15.01 -4.11 13.55
N ILE A 599 -14.03 -3.20 13.49
CA ILE A 599 -12.62 -3.53 13.35
C ILE A 599 -11.89 -2.90 14.53
N ALA A 600 -11.10 -3.69 15.25
CA ALA A 600 -10.24 -3.20 16.31
C ALA A 600 -8.84 -3.77 16.15
N ALA A 601 -7.83 -2.94 16.31
CA ALA A 601 -6.44 -3.37 16.27
C ALA A 601 -5.63 -2.71 17.39
N TYR A 602 -4.75 -3.50 18.00
CA TYR A 602 -3.76 -3.02 18.95
C TYR A 602 -2.41 -3.65 18.67
N THR A 603 -1.37 -2.84 18.80
CA THR A 603 0.01 -3.28 18.60
C THR A 603 0.90 -2.69 19.68
N TYR A 604 1.69 -3.54 20.31
CA TYR A 604 2.86 -3.16 21.09
C TYR A 604 4.11 -3.68 20.39
N THR A 605 5.07 -2.79 20.11
CA THR A 605 6.35 -3.13 19.46
C THR A 605 7.53 -2.59 20.27
N LYS A 606 8.46 -3.48 20.59
CA LYS A 606 9.74 -3.16 21.23
C LYS A 606 10.89 -3.58 20.34
N GLY A 607 11.44 -2.63 19.58
CA GLY A 607 12.64 -2.81 18.79
C GLY A 607 13.91 -2.59 19.62
N LYS A 608 15.00 -3.31 19.30
CA LYS A 608 16.29 -3.13 19.92
C LYS A 608 17.43 -3.48 18.95
N VAL A 609 18.37 -2.55 18.76
CA VAL A 609 19.63 -2.83 18.08
C VAL A 609 20.50 -3.69 19.02
N ARG A 610 20.79 -4.93 18.63
CA ARG A 610 21.55 -5.92 19.42
C ARG A 610 23.03 -5.90 19.11
N GLU A 611 23.36 -5.67 17.85
CA GLU A 611 24.74 -5.59 17.36
C GLU A 611 24.84 -4.42 16.38
N THR A 612 25.87 -3.61 16.48
CA THR A 612 26.14 -2.48 15.58
C THR A 612 27.58 -2.02 15.70
N LYS A 613 28.15 -1.49 14.63
CA LYS A 613 29.44 -0.79 14.65
C LYS A 613 29.31 0.63 15.23
N THR A 614 28.12 1.20 15.27
CA THR A 614 27.84 2.54 15.81
C THR A 614 27.40 2.40 17.26
N LEU A 615 28.33 2.44 18.21
CA LEU A 615 28.08 2.23 19.66
C LEU A 615 26.95 3.09 20.23
N ALA A 616 26.75 4.31 19.71
CA ALA A 616 25.67 5.19 20.13
C ALA A 616 24.26 4.67 19.82
N GLU A 617 24.14 3.66 18.94
CA GLU A 617 22.88 3.02 18.56
C GLU A 617 22.65 1.69 19.29
N LEU A 618 23.69 1.13 19.94
CA LEU A 618 23.57 -0.14 20.66
C LEU A 618 22.52 -0.06 21.77
N GLY A 619 21.59 -1.02 21.77
CA GLY A 619 20.50 -1.08 22.72
C GLY A 619 19.34 -0.11 22.44
N LYS A 620 19.45 0.74 21.41
CA LYS A 620 18.43 1.72 21.03
C LYS A 620 17.32 1.07 20.22
N MET A 621 16.18 1.75 20.18
CA MET A 621 15.03 1.35 19.36
C MET A 621 15.14 2.00 17.97
N PRO A 622 14.89 1.29 16.87
CA PRO A 622 14.82 1.90 15.54
C PRO A 622 13.83 3.07 15.50
N ALA A 623 14.22 4.14 14.79
CA ALA A 623 13.37 5.32 14.62
C ALA A 623 12.08 4.99 13.85
N ARG A 624 11.08 5.88 13.91
CA ARG A 624 9.79 5.82 13.19
C ARG A 624 8.83 4.72 13.62
N THR A 625 9.19 3.86 14.56
CA THR A 625 8.32 2.80 15.04
C THR A 625 7.67 3.22 16.34
N PRO A 626 6.34 3.44 16.38
CA PRO A 626 5.63 3.68 17.63
C PRO A 626 5.71 2.46 18.53
N SER A 627 5.91 2.67 19.85
CA SER A 627 5.87 1.55 20.81
C SER A 627 4.47 1.00 20.99
N HIS A 628 3.44 1.84 20.87
CA HIS A 628 2.05 1.46 20.97
C HIS A 628 1.27 2.08 19.80
N SER A 629 0.36 1.33 19.21
CA SER A 629 -0.66 1.86 18.31
C SER A 629 -1.98 1.10 18.56
N ALA A 630 -3.07 1.82 18.40
CA ALA A 630 -4.41 1.26 18.52
C ALA A 630 -5.34 1.89 17.49
N SER A 631 -6.27 1.13 16.96
CA SER A 631 -7.31 1.64 16.09
C SER A 631 -8.63 0.92 16.33
N LEU A 632 -9.71 1.66 16.13
CA LEU A 632 -11.06 1.16 16.24
C LEU A 632 -11.88 1.78 15.11
N TRP A 633 -12.60 0.97 14.36
CA TRP A 633 -13.58 1.37 13.36
C TRP A 633 -14.89 0.65 13.66
N GLY A 634 -15.96 1.40 13.86
CA GLY A 634 -17.30 0.88 14.04
C GLY A 634 -18.24 1.47 13.00
N MET A 635 -19.09 0.64 12.41
CA MET A 635 -20.11 1.05 11.44
C MET A 635 -21.46 0.50 11.83
N TYR A 636 -22.49 1.32 11.67
CA TYR A 636 -23.88 0.95 11.86
C TYR A 636 -24.69 1.25 10.59
N THR A 637 -25.47 0.26 10.15
CA THR A 637 -26.41 0.38 9.01
C THR A 637 -27.84 0.34 9.54
N PHE A 638 -28.60 1.37 9.22
CA PHE A 638 -30.04 1.45 9.56
C PHE A 638 -30.84 0.60 8.56
N ASP A 639 -31.78 -0.17 9.06
CA ASP A 639 -32.60 -1.13 8.30
C ASP A 639 -34.12 -0.82 8.37
N LYS A 640 -34.50 0.39 8.83
CA LYS A 640 -35.90 0.75 9.04
C LYS A 640 -36.19 2.22 8.81
N GLY A 641 -37.41 2.49 8.33
CA GLY A 641 -37.97 3.83 8.22
C GLY A 641 -37.34 4.67 7.12
N VAL A 642 -37.32 5.98 7.30
CA VAL A 642 -36.79 6.94 6.31
C VAL A 642 -35.26 6.92 6.19
N VAL A 643 -34.57 6.24 7.11
CA VAL A 643 -33.11 6.08 7.12
C VAL A 643 -32.70 4.66 6.74
N ASP A 644 -33.63 3.85 6.23
CA ASP A 644 -33.31 2.53 5.71
C ASP A 644 -32.26 2.63 4.59
N GLY A 645 -31.17 1.82 4.69
CA GLY A 645 -30.03 1.89 3.80
C GLY A 645 -29.00 2.98 4.13
N LEU A 646 -29.20 3.77 5.21
CA LEU A 646 -28.18 4.68 5.71
C LEU A 646 -27.17 3.93 6.57
N SER A 647 -25.90 4.07 6.25
CA SER A 647 -24.78 3.55 7.07
C SER A 647 -23.96 4.72 7.59
N THR A 648 -23.51 4.65 8.84
CA THR A 648 -22.53 5.61 9.38
C THR A 648 -21.39 4.86 10.08
N GLY A 649 -20.17 5.31 9.87
CA GLY A 649 -18.96 4.73 10.46
C GLY A 649 -18.11 5.78 11.18
N VAL A 650 -17.52 5.38 12.30
CA VAL A 650 -16.60 6.22 13.08
C VAL A 650 -15.31 5.45 13.32
N GLY A 651 -14.19 6.12 13.06
CA GLY A 651 -12.86 5.59 13.27
C GLY A 651 -12.06 6.40 14.30
N VAL A 652 -11.28 5.70 15.12
CA VAL A 652 -10.30 6.30 16.03
C VAL A 652 -8.96 5.61 15.83
N ARG A 653 -7.89 6.39 15.64
CA ARG A 653 -6.53 5.88 15.47
C ARG A 653 -5.58 6.57 16.44
N TYR A 654 -5.01 5.80 17.36
CA TYR A 654 -3.95 6.25 18.25
C TYR A 654 -2.60 5.76 17.73
N ILE A 655 -1.70 6.70 17.48
CA ILE A 655 -0.30 6.46 17.11
C ILE A 655 0.55 6.96 18.27
N GLY A 656 1.19 6.05 18.98
CA GLY A 656 2.02 6.36 20.14
C GLY A 656 3.31 7.09 19.78
N THR A 657 4.07 7.47 20.79
CA THR A 657 5.36 8.10 20.59
C THR A 657 6.34 7.20 19.87
N SER A 658 7.15 7.77 18.97
CA SER A 658 8.26 7.08 18.31
C SER A 658 9.57 7.85 18.49
N TRP A 659 10.70 7.17 18.34
CA TRP A 659 11.99 7.84 18.32
C TRP A 659 12.23 8.53 16.98
N GLY A 660 12.77 9.74 17.04
CA GLY A 660 13.01 10.58 15.85
C GLY A 660 14.34 10.33 15.18
N ASP A 661 15.25 9.60 15.83
CA ASP A 661 16.55 9.21 15.26
C ASP A 661 17.05 7.86 15.80
N ALA A 662 18.07 7.30 15.17
CA ALA A 662 18.66 6.02 15.55
C ALA A 662 19.38 6.03 16.92
N LYS A 663 19.79 7.22 17.42
CA LYS A 663 20.43 7.39 18.73
C LYS A 663 19.42 7.57 19.85
N ASN A 664 18.14 7.66 19.53
CA ASN A 664 17.05 7.94 20.47
C ASN A 664 17.25 9.27 21.21
N SER A 665 17.72 10.31 20.52
CA SER A 665 18.00 11.62 21.11
C SER A 665 16.74 12.44 21.37
N PHE A 666 15.67 12.22 20.58
CA PHE A 666 14.38 12.90 20.73
C PHE A 666 13.21 12.00 20.32
N LYS A 667 12.03 12.36 20.79
CA LYS A 667 10.79 11.67 20.48
C LYS A 667 9.86 12.51 19.61
N VAL A 668 9.15 11.84 18.70
CA VAL A 668 7.99 12.38 18.02
C VAL A 668 6.78 12.15 18.93
N PRO A 669 5.95 13.17 19.19
CA PRO A 669 4.78 13.07 20.05
C PRO A 669 3.74 12.08 19.55
N ALA A 670 2.95 11.50 20.46
CA ALA A 670 1.79 10.70 20.12
C ALA A 670 0.65 11.56 19.55
N VAL A 671 -0.20 10.94 18.74
CA VAL A 671 -1.39 11.58 18.18
C VAL A 671 -2.58 10.64 18.19
N THR A 672 -3.79 11.19 18.38
CA THR A 672 -5.06 10.52 18.16
C THR A 672 -5.80 11.22 17.03
N LEU A 673 -6.23 10.45 16.04
CA LEU A 673 -6.95 10.91 14.86
C LEU A 673 -8.35 10.29 14.86
N TYR A 674 -9.30 11.00 14.29
CA TYR A 674 -10.68 10.57 14.17
C TYR A 674 -11.11 10.62 12.72
N ASP A 675 -11.80 9.58 12.27
CA ASP A 675 -12.31 9.43 10.92
C ASP A 675 -13.83 9.22 10.99
N TRP A 676 -14.54 9.66 9.96
CA TRP A 676 -16.00 9.51 9.87
C TRP A 676 -16.42 9.18 8.45
N MET A 677 -17.49 8.37 8.34
CA MET A 677 -18.13 8.02 7.09
C MET A 677 -19.64 8.03 7.24
N MET A 678 -20.32 8.42 6.16
CA MET A 678 -21.76 8.23 5.97
C MET A 678 -21.99 7.74 4.54
N ARG A 679 -22.78 6.67 4.37
CA ARG A 679 -23.24 6.16 3.08
C ARG A 679 -24.74 5.97 3.11
N TYR A 680 -25.43 6.38 2.05
CA TYR A 680 -26.86 6.22 1.93
C TYR A 680 -27.23 5.55 0.59
N GLU A 681 -27.78 4.33 0.67
CA GLU A 681 -28.33 3.60 -0.46
C GLU A 681 -29.72 4.14 -0.76
N LEU A 682 -29.81 5.08 -1.70
CA LEU A 682 -31.05 5.85 -1.96
C LEU A 682 -32.21 5.00 -2.44
N GLY A 683 -31.94 3.85 -3.07
CA GLY A 683 -32.97 2.94 -3.55
C GLY A 683 -33.88 2.36 -2.48
N GLN A 684 -33.43 2.31 -1.21
CA GLN A 684 -34.23 1.85 -0.09
C GLN A 684 -35.33 2.84 0.27
N ALA A 685 -35.00 4.12 0.32
CA ALA A 685 -35.96 5.20 0.61
C ALA A 685 -36.73 5.69 -0.62
N LEU A 686 -36.09 5.66 -1.80
CA LEU A 686 -36.61 6.17 -3.06
C LEU A 686 -36.44 5.10 -4.16
N PRO A 687 -37.46 4.24 -4.41
CA PRO A 687 -37.33 3.14 -5.41
C PRO A 687 -36.92 3.61 -6.81
N ALA A 688 -37.26 4.84 -7.21
CA ALA A 688 -36.82 5.43 -8.48
C ALA A 688 -35.29 5.66 -8.57
N MET A 689 -34.59 5.65 -7.44
CA MET A 689 -33.13 5.83 -7.33
C MET A 689 -32.41 4.52 -6.98
N LYS A 690 -33.03 3.37 -7.28
CA LYS A 690 -32.42 2.06 -7.06
C LYS A 690 -31.04 2.00 -7.73
N GLY A 691 -30.06 1.48 -6.98
CA GLY A 691 -28.67 1.40 -7.42
C GLY A 691 -27.85 2.69 -7.22
N THR A 692 -28.48 3.79 -6.77
CA THR A 692 -27.76 5.03 -6.46
C THR A 692 -27.35 5.07 -4.99
N SER A 693 -26.08 5.34 -4.72
CA SER A 693 -25.58 5.60 -3.36
C SER A 693 -24.84 6.93 -3.27
N LEU A 694 -24.98 7.58 -2.13
CA LEU A 694 -24.23 8.76 -1.73
C LEU A 694 -23.29 8.36 -0.60
N GLN A 695 -22.01 8.75 -0.69
CA GLN A 695 -21.06 8.49 0.39
C GLN A 695 -20.25 9.74 0.70
N VAL A 696 -20.04 10.00 1.98
CA VAL A 696 -19.14 11.04 2.49
C VAL A 696 -18.12 10.39 3.39
N ASN A 697 -16.84 10.66 3.15
CA ASN A 697 -15.74 10.23 4.00
C ASN A 697 -14.98 11.47 4.50
N VAL A 698 -14.67 11.50 5.79
CA VAL A 698 -13.83 12.54 6.39
C VAL A 698 -12.74 11.87 7.22
N ASN A 699 -11.53 11.87 6.71
CA ASN A 699 -10.35 11.40 7.42
C ASN A 699 -9.72 12.57 8.19
N ASN A 700 -9.25 12.34 9.44
CA ASN A 700 -8.75 13.36 10.35
C ASN A 700 -9.78 14.50 10.54
N VAL A 701 -10.96 14.16 11.04
CA VAL A 701 -12.14 15.04 11.17
C VAL A 701 -11.79 16.38 11.80
N PHE A 702 -10.96 16.39 12.85
CA PHE A 702 -10.59 17.60 13.59
C PHE A 702 -9.42 18.37 12.97
N ASN A 703 -8.97 17.99 11.78
CA ASN A 703 -7.80 18.57 11.10
C ASN A 703 -6.58 18.69 12.02
N LYS A 704 -6.30 17.62 12.79
CA LYS A 704 -5.17 17.61 13.71
C LYS A 704 -3.86 17.67 12.92
N GLU A 705 -3.07 18.71 13.16
CA GLU A 705 -1.70 18.82 12.68
C GLU A 705 -0.76 18.03 13.59
N TYR A 706 0.11 17.22 12.99
CA TYR A 706 1.03 16.36 13.72
C TYR A 706 2.25 15.97 12.87
N VAL A 707 3.33 15.60 13.53
CA VAL A 707 4.49 14.99 12.89
C VAL A 707 4.28 13.48 12.83
N ALA A 708 4.19 12.92 11.63
CA ALA A 708 3.97 11.47 11.43
C ALA A 708 5.19 10.66 11.88
N SER A 709 6.38 11.09 11.51
CA SER A 709 7.65 10.50 11.98
C SER A 709 8.84 11.38 11.64
N CYS A 710 9.98 11.09 12.29
CA CYS A 710 11.30 11.57 11.90
C CYS A 710 12.25 10.38 11.71
N ALA A 711 13.22 10.51 10.80
CA ALA A 711 14.30 9.54 10.61
C ALA A 711 15.60 10.00 11.24
N GLN A 712 15.76 11.32 11.34
CA GLN A 712 16.89 12.06 11.89
C GLN A 712 16.49 13.52 12.06
N MET A 713 17.34 14.33 12.69
CA MET A 713 17.08 15.78 12.90
C MET A 713 16.72 16.55 11.62
N ALA A 714 17.24 16.13 10.46
CA ALA A 714 17.03 16.77 9.17
C ALA A 714 15.93 16.11 8.32
N ALA A 715 15.16 15.16 8.84
CA ALA A 715 14.20 14.40 8.06
C ALA A 715 12.97 14.01 8.89
N CYS A 716 12.09 14.97 9.10
CA CYS A 716 10.76 14.79 9.67
C CYS A 716 9.68 14.96 8.60
N PHE A 717 8.49 14.40 8.83
CA PHE A 717 7.36 14.43 7.92
C PHE A 717 6.11 14.81 8.71
N TYR A 718 5.38 15.79 8.21
CA TYR A 718 4.03 16.06 8.69
C TYR A 718 3.06 14.97 8.26
N GLY A 719 2.10 14.66 9.09
CA GLY A 719 1.02 13.71 8.79
C GLY A 719 0.09 14.21 7.70
N SER A 720 -0.93 13.47 7.36
CA SER A 720 -1.96 13.95 6.45
C SER A 720 -2.98 14.82 7.20
N GLY A 721 -3.30 15.99 6.65
CA GLY A 721 -4.38 16.85 7.13
C GLY A 721 -5.76 16.21 6.92
N ARG A 722 -6.82 16.98 7.17
CA ARG A 722 -8.19 16.53 6.91
C ARG A 722 -8.42 16.36 5.42
N VAL A 723 -8.90 15.16 5.04
CA VAL A 723 -9.39 14.87 3.69
C VAL A 723 -10.86 14.52 3.79
N ALA A 724 -11.71 15.35 3.14
CA ALA A 724 -13.14 15.15 3.06
C ALA A 724 -13.51 14.90 1.60
N THR A 725 -14.24 13.81 1.34
CA THR A 725 -14.71 13.42 0.00
C THR A 725 -16.20 13.11 0.03
N ALA A 726 -16.89 13.50 -1.02
CA ALA A 726 -18.27 13.11 -1.26
C ALA A 726 -18.35 12.44 -2.63
N THR A 727 -18.96 11.26 -2.70
CA THR A 727 -19.10 10.47 -3.92
C THR A 727 -20.56 10.12 -4.17
N VAL A 728 -20.93 10.08 -5.44
CA VAL A 728 -22.17 9.51 -5.94
C VAL A 728 -21.82 8.33 -6.79
N SER A 729 -22.38 7.15 -6.49
CA SER A 729 -22.24 5.95 -7.28
C SER A 729 -23.59 5.51 -7.83
N TYR A 730 -23.57 4.92 -9.02
CA TYR A 730 -24.75 4.29 -9.62
C TYR A 730 -24.36 2.90 -10.13
N ALA A 731 -25.12 1.89 -9.69
CA ALA A 731 -24.97 0.51 -10.10
C ALA A 731 -26.29 -0.03 -10.63
N TRP A 732 -26.31 -0.78 -11.79
CA TRP A 732 -27.53 -1.30 -12.42
C TRP A 732 -27.36 -2.72 -12.96
#